data_1a09d4cb5db23e7fa8d0495c5a25c943
#
_entry.id   1a09d4cb5db23e7fa8d0495c5a25c943
#
_cell.length_a   1.000
_cell.length_b   1.000
_cell.length_c   1.000
_cell.angle_alpha   90.00
_cell.angle_beta   90.00
_cell.angle_gamma   90.00
#
_symmetry.space_group_name_H-M   'P 1'
#
loop_
_entity.id
_entity.type
_entity.pdbx_description
1 polymer ?
#
loop_
_entity_poly.entity_id
_entity_poly.type
_entity_poly.pdbx_seq_one_letter_code
_entity_poly.pdbx_strand_id
1 'polypeptide(L)'
;MYYLCRDQNRHIYYMNMRSLKYFSFGVIGMVLASCVEEKNLYNPDEGTPEDAQLGLSTDFLLKTQRSIFITAVDGDGKSQAGVKFGVFMSQPYTGEGVISIDPVFVGYTDASGKLKAEVVIGNNVSKIYVAPLTAGYGQVKEADVQDFVSLDFQGVSFPHMAVSRAFSIEIPSFSGPISGLYQLYIPYKNVEISRDGIPLQGGCSLVSKEQLSPALINQIDSWYPERQNVQKADLDKNSDLRVVDENGARVWVTYVGDGGFYVANQTVYNSLMYYNYKEEELNSPNDIDHLRMTMLLPNTNQLQCPSGLKVQLLYWNGKEYTEIFPKGTRIGFVVARAGYKKDGTDVTTKNAYSFKNKTNPVVNGDVSGMYYSTPVLNKWGKSQAVTRQLDGYNCCVTGFDIRPFGDNQSDYDFNDVMLKVTATPEKAIEPGEDIPVEEEVVVTESIHGTLAFEGQWPNAGDYDLNDFVVNYAYGLGKNTENKITSIKLRFKPIAKGAAAYTKIGFGIELPLAESYIDAAKVMGATFESGNSKATFVIWEDVSRLFPNINGFVNTEKGTSFVSAVEVEITIPLTIPVDNVSMMKFNPFIFVNNRSHEIHLTDFAPTSKMDTNLLQTADDCSDASRNIYYRMEDMSCWALDFPRTSASDPAWRYPKEKSSVVKAYKNYSKWVINKTDLSWFDSTISENVDEDELY
;
A
#
# COMPACT_ATOMS: atom_id res chain seq x y z
N MET A 1 54.04 -25.16 -23.14
CA MET A 1 52.72 -25.46 -22.59
C MET A 1 51.80 -25.59 -23.79
N TYR A 2 51.06 -26.65 -23.93
CA TYR A 2 50.14 -26.90 -25.05
C TYR A 2 48.70 -26.81 -24.54
N TYR A 3 47.85 -26.04 -25.25
CA TYR A 3 46.43 -26.03 -25.01
C TYR A 3 45.71 -26.80 -26.13
N LEU A 4 44.70 -27.56 -25.73
CA LEU A 4 43.86 -28.36 -26.60
C LEU A 4 42.55 -27.61 -26.90
N CYS A 5 42.35 -27.20 -28.13
CA CYS A 5 41.03 -26.73 -28.60
C CYS A 5 40.36 -27.83 -29.42
N ARG A 6 39.10 -28.07 -29.21
CA ARG A 6 38.30 -29.09 -29.87
C ARG A 6 37.17 -28.47 -30.67
N ASP A 7 37.21 -28.60 -31.97
CA ASP A 7 36.08 -28.22 -32.82
C ASP A 7 35.05 -29.36 -32.98
N GLN A 8 33.95 -29.06 -33.60
CA GLN A 8 32.88 -30.04 -33.83
C GLN A 8 33.25 -31.22 -34.74
N ASN A 9 34.42 -31.17 -35.44
CA ASN A 9 34.86 -32.19 -36.36
C ASN A 9 35.97 -33.10 -35.80
N ARG A 10 36.28 -33.02 -34.50
CA ARG A 10 37.26 -33.87 -33.82
C ARG A 10 38.72 -33.73 -34.30
N HIS A 11 39.12 -32.62 -34.87
CA HIS A 11 40.51 -32.35 -35.12
C HIS A 11 41.14 -31.55 -33.98
N ILE A 12 42.30 -31.99 -33.51
CA ILE A 12 43.02 -31.36 -32.42
C ILE A 12 44.17 -30.56 -33.03
N TYR A 13 44.17 -29.23 -32.80
CA TYR A 13 45.28 -28.38 -33.23
C TYR A 13 46.11 -27.98 -32.02
N TYR A 14 47.43 -28.00 -32.21
CA TYR A 14 48.39 -27.55 -31.23
C TYR A 14 48.93 -26.18 -31.63
N MET A 15 48.77 -25.22 -30.79
CA MET A 15 49.34 -23.89 -31.01
C MET A 15 50.52 -23.64 -30.07
N ASN A 16 51.66 -23.31 -30.62
CA ASN A 16 52.88 -23.11 -29.86
C ASN A 16 53.08 -21.63 -29.50
N MET A 17 52.81 -21.32 -28.25
CA MET A 17 52.85 -19.93 -27.71
C MET A 17 54.22 -19.25 -27.61
N ARG A 18 55.27 -19.83 -28.21
CA ARG A 18 56.59 -19.20 -28.15
C ARG A 18 56.77 -17.97 -29.07
N SER A 19 55.85 -17.76 -30.01
CA SER A 19 55.93 -16.62 -30.95
C SER A 19 55.24 -15.33 -30.48
N LEU A 20 54.41 -15.38 -29.47
CA LEU A 20 53.68 -14.18 -28.96
C LEU A 20 54.45 -13.36 -27.92
N LYS A 21 55.55 -13.90 -27.38
CA LYS A 21 56.33 -13.16 -26.35
C LYS A 21 57.26 -12.03 -26.86
N TYR A 22 57.40 -11.91 -28.16
CA TYR A 22 58.28 -10.90 -28.75
C TYR A 22 57.57 -9.67 -29.34
N PHE A 23 56.27 -9.65 -29.37
CA PHE A 23 55.48 -8.50 -29.89
C PHE A 23 55.02 -7.51 -28.83
N SER A 24 55.07 -7.87 -27.53
CA SER A 24 54.56 -7.05 -26.44
C SER A 24 55.61 -6.22 -25.71
N PHE A 25 56.90 -6.26 -26.08
CA PHE A 25 57.94 -5.48 -25.40
C PHE A 25 58.34 -4.16 -26.09
N GLY A 26 57.74 -3.87 -27.24
CA GLY A 26 58.10 -2.66 -28.01
C GLY A 26 57.19 -1.45 -27.81
N VAL A 27 56.07 -1.58 -27.07
CA VAL A 27 55.06 -0.50 -26.91
C VAL A 27 54.94 -0.02 -25.46
N ILE A 28 55.66 -0.63 -24.49
CA ILE A 28 55.54 -0.30 -23.06
C ILE A 28 56.46 0.89 -22.63
N GLY A 29 57.09 1.54 -23.59
CA GLY A 29 58.08 2.60 -23.27
C GLY A 29 57.60 4.04 -23.31
N MET A 30 56.32 4.34 -23.61
CA MET A 30 55.87 5.74 -23.77
C MET A 30 54.48 6.07 -23.18
N VAL A 31 53.99 5.34 -22.20
CA VAL A 31 52.70 5.69 -21.55
C VAL A 31 52.86 5.68 -20.03
N LEU A 32 53.76 6.49 -19.51
CA LEU A 32 53.86 6.71 -18.08
C LEU A 32 53.82 8.20 -17.72
N ALA A 33 52.94 8.95 -18.34
CA ALA A 33 52.59 10.30 -17.88
C ALA A 33 51.21 10.74 -18.41
N SER A 34 50.17 9.91 -18.32
CA SER A 34 48.82 10.45 -18.28
C SER A 34 48.19 9.94 -17.00
N CYS A 35 47.55 10.83 -16.27
CA CYS A 35 46.66 10.46 -15.21
C CYS A 35 45.81 9.27 -15.70
N VAL A 36 45.83 8.16 -14.99
CA VAL A 36 44.90 7.10 -15.23
C VAL A 36 43.54 7.72 -14.94
N GLU A 37 42.87 8.17 -15.97
CA GLU A 37 41.46 8.49 -15.85
C GLU A 37 40.75 7.20 -15.45
N GLU A 38 40.09 7.22 -14.33
CA GLU A 38 39.30 6.10 -13.80
C GLU A 38 38.05 5.83 -14.67
N LYS A 39 38.15 5.99 -15.98
CA LYS A 39 37.06 5.83 -16.93
C LYS A 39 36.84 4.38 -17.38
N ASN A 40 37.79 3.51 -17.17
CA ASN A 40 37.70 2.16 -17.70
C ASN A 40 37.20 1.20 -16.61
N LEU A 41 35.89 1.01 -16.54
CA LEU A 41 35.23 0.07 -15.64
C LEU A 41 35.40 -1.39 -16.11
N TYR A 42 35.79 -1.58 -17.38
CA TYR A 42 35.94 -2.88 -17.97
C TYR A 42 37.29 -3.53 -17.61
N ASN A 43 37.23 -4.69 -16.99
CA ASN A 43 38.42 -5.52 -16.74
C ASN A 43 38.40 -6.72 -17.71
N PRO A 44 39.28 -6.75 -18.73
CA PRO A 44 39.29 -7.82 -19.73
C PRO A 44 39.63 -9.22 -19.18
N ASP A 45 40.08 -9.30 -17.93
CA ASP A 45 40.40 -10.57 -17.27
C ASP A 45 39.16 -11.18 -16.54
N GLU A 46 38.05 -10.43 -16.40
CA GLU A 46 36.84 -10.85 -15.68
C GLU A 46 35.66 -11.21 -16.59
N GLY A 47 35.72 -10.96 -17.89
CA GLY A 47 34.68 -11.33 -18.86
C GLY A 47 35.02 -10.87 -20.27
N THR A 48 34.31 -11.37 -21.26
CA THR A 48 34.45 -10.90 -22.64
C THR A 48 33.37 -9.88 -22.98
N PRO A 49 33.66 -8.88 -23.85
CA PRO A 49 32.64 -7.96 -24.31
C PRO A 49 31.42 -8.65 -24.97
N GLU A 50 31.60 -9.84 -25.49
CA GLU A 50 30.50 -10.63 -26.09
C GLU A 50 29.49 -11.11 -25.05
N ASP A 51 29.97 -11.50 -23.85
CA ASP A 51 29.07 -11.91 -22.76
C ASP A 51 28.28 -10.70 -22.22
N ALA A 52 28.91 -9.54 -22.17
CA ALA A 52 28.27 -8.29 -21.77
C ALA A 52 27.28 -7.76 -22.84
N GLN A 53 27.53 -8.03 -24.14
CA GLN A 53 26.65 -7.62 -25.23
C GLN A 53 25.38 -8.46 -25.38
N LEU A 54 25.30 -9.62 -24.74
CA LEU A 54 24.10 -10.45 -24.69
C LEU A 54 23.05 -9.96 -23.67
N GLY A 55 23.38 -8.90 -22.91
CA GLY A 55 22.48 -8.32 -21.93
C GLY A 55 21.18 -7.86 -22.58
N LEU A 56 20.07 -8.40 -22.09
CA LEU A 56 18.75 -7.92 -22.44
C LEU A 56 18.54 -6.53 -21.86
N SER A 57 17.59 -5.77 -22.40
CA SER A 57 17.20 -4.43 -21.89
C SER A 57 16.89 -4.39 -20.39
N THR A 58 16.69 -5.55 -19.75
CA THR A 58 16.42 -5.70 -18.33
C THR A 58 17.67 -5.71 -17.45
N ASP A 59 18.87 -5.85 -18.01
CA ASP A 59 20.11 -6.02 -17.22
C ASP A 59 20.47 -4.79 -16.37
N PHE A 60 20.08 -3.60 -16.81
CA PHE A 60 20.27 -2.35 -16.09
C PHE A 60 19.12 -2.00 -15.16
N LEU A 61 18.04 -2.78 -15.17
CA LEU A 61 16.92 -2.55 -14.28
C LEU A 61 17.22 -3.17 -12.91
N LEU A 62 17.26 -2.34 -11.89
CA LEU A 62 17.42 -2.75 -10.49
C LEU A 62 16.13 -3.31 -9.88
N LYS A 63 15.12 -3.54 -10.70
CA LYS A 63 13.80 -4.07 -10.34
C LYS A 63 13.29 -5.05 -11.41
N THR A 64 12.43 -5.96 -10.99
CA THR A 64 11.86 -7.01 -11.87
C THR A 64 10.36 -7.15 -11.63
N GLN A 65 9.60 -7.45 -12.68
CA GLN A 65 8.19 -7.80 -12.57
C GLN A 65 8.03 -9.26 -12.13
N ARG A 66 7.17 -9.50 -11.11
CA ARG A 66 6.88 -10.81 -10.55
C ARG A 66 5.39 -11.09 -10.57
N SER A 67 5.03 -12.37 -10.76
CA SER A 67 3.63 -12.82 -10.73
C SER A 67 3.30 -13.43 -9.37
N ILE A 68 2.23 -12.93 -8.73
CA ILE A 68 1.69 -13.46 -7.48
C ILE A 68 0.29 -13.97 -7.75
N PHE A 69 0.06 -15.24 -7.45
CA PHE A 69 -1.22 -15.91 -7.57
C PHE A 69 -1.87 -16.05 -6.21
N ILE A 70 -3.08 -15.54 -6.09
CA ILE A 70 -3.83 -15.53 -4.83
C ILE A 70 -5.14 -16.27 -5.07
N THR A 71 -5.51 -17.15 -4.13
CA THR A 71 -6.83 -17.77 -4.09
C THR A 71 -7.54 -17.42 -2.80
N ALA A 72 -8.84 -17.21 -2.87
CA ALA A 72 -9.69 -16.93 -1.72
C ALA A 72 -10.91 -17.83 -1.69
N VAL A 73 -11.13 -18.44 -0.52
CA VAL A 73 -12.32 -19.22 -0.20
C VAL A 73 -12.95 -18.68 1.08
N ASP A 74 -14.27 -18.85 1.24
CA ASP A 74 -14.95 -18.53 2.49
C ASP A 74 -14.62 -19.53 3.60
N GLY A 75 -15.22 -19.34 4.77
CA GLY A 75 -15.02 -20.23 5.91
C GLY A 75 -15.47 -21.68 5.67
N ASP A 76 -16.35 -21.91 4.68
CA ASP A 76 -16.85 -23.24 4.29
C ASP A 76 -16.04 -23.84 3.11
N GLY A 77 -15.00 -23.14 2.63
CA GLY A 77 -14.12 -23.60 1.55
C GLY A 77 -14.63 -23.30 0.13
N LYS A 78 -15.68 -22.47 0.00
CA LYS A 78 -16.25 -22.08 -1.30
C LYS A 78 -15.50 -20.86 -1.86
N SER A 79 -15.13 -20.92 -3.14
CA SER A 79 -14.46 -19.80 -3.85
C SER A 79 -15.22 -18.48 -3.69
N GLN A 80 -14.48 -17.41 -3.41
CA GLN A 80 -15.03 -16.07 -3.19
C GLN A 80 -14.50 -15.07 -4.21
N ALA A 81 -15.44 -14.52 -4.98
CA ALA A 81 -15.18 -13.39 -5.88
C ALA A 81 -15.18 -12.07 -5.11
N GLY A 82 -14.41 -11.09 -5.60
CA GLY A 82 -14.41 -9.72 -5.09
C GLY A 82 -13.69 -9.52 -3.77
N VAL A 83 -12.91 -10.50 -3.31
CA VAL A 83 -12.02 -10.32 -2.15
C VAL A 83 -10.86 -9.45 -2.57
N LYS A 84 -10.66 -8.33 -1.88
CA LYS A 84 -9.61 -7.34 -2.12
C LYS A 84 -8.33 -7.78 -1.42
N PHE A 85 -7.21 -7.73 -2.12
CA PHE A 85 -5.88 -8.03 -1.60
C PHE A 85 -4.90 -6.91 -1.89
N GLY A 86 -4.00 -6.66 -0.93
CA GLY A 86 -2.82 -5.80 -1.09
C GLY A 86 -1.54 -6.63 -1.10
N VAL A 87 -0.58 -6.23 -1.92
CA VAL A 87 0.80 -6.74 -1.90
C VAL A 87 1.71 -5.64 -1.38
N PHE A 88 2.61 -5.99 -0.47
CA PHE A 88 3.51 -5.06 0.23
C PHE A 88 4.94 -5.58 0.18
N MET A 89 5.91 -4.66 0.16
CA MET A 89 7.34 -5.01 0.14
C MET A 89 7.99 -5.08 1.53
N SER A 90 7.25 -4.72 2.56
CA SER A 90 7.63 -4.91 3.97
C SER A 90 6.38 -5.26 4.78
N GLN A 91 6.56 -5.66 6.06
CA GLN A 91 5.43 -6.00 6.93
C GLN A 91 4.48 -4.79 7.03
N PRO A 92 3.22 -4.93 6.55
CA PRO A 92 2.31 -3.79 6.43
C PRO A 92 1.74 -3.29 7.76
N TYR A 93 1.82 -4.10 8.84
CA TYR A 93 1.15 -3.78 10.09
C TYR A 93 2.09 -3.35 11.18
N THR A 94 1.68 -2.34 11.92
CA THR A 94 2.27 -2.00 13.22
C THR A 94 1.87 -3.03 14.28
N GLY A 95 2.48 -2.99 15.45
CA GLY A 95 2.10 -3.84 16.59
C GLY A 95 0.65 -3.69 17.06
N GLU A 96 -0.10 -2.72 16.53
CA GLU A 96 -1.51 -2.46 16.85
C GLU A 96 -2.48 -2.85 15.72
N GLY A 97 -1.96 -3.45 14.63
CA GLY A 97 -2.78 -3.91 13.52
C GLY A 97 -3.12 -2.84 12.47
N VAL A 98 -2.56 -1.65 12.60
CA VAL A 98 -2.76 -0.57 11.62
C VAL A 98 -1.82 -0.77 10.44
N ILE A 99 -2.33 -0.62 9.21
CA ILE A 99 -1.49 -0.60 8.01
C ILE A 99 -0.60 0.64 8.06
N SER A 100 0.72 0.44 8.09
CA SER A 100 1.71 1.50 8.22
C SER A 100 2.36 1.91 6.90
N ILE A 101 2.15 1.13 5.85
CA ILE A 101 2.75 1.35 4.52
C ILE A 101 1.72 1.14 3.42
N ASP A 102 1.91 1.82 2.29
CA ASP A 102 1.06 1.65 1.13
C ASP A 102 1.35 0.34 0.40
N PRO A 103 0.32 -0.36 -0.13
CA PRO A 103 0.51 -1.52 -0.97
C PRO A 103 1.10 -1.11 -2.34
N VAL A 104 1.96 -1.96 -2.88
CA VAL A 104 2.48 -1.80 -4.26
C VAL A 104 1.50 -2.34 -5.30
N PHE A 105 0.52 -3.11 -4.88
CA PHE A 105 -0.56 -3.63 -5.71
C PHE A 105 -1.82 -3.82 -4.89
N VAL A 106 -2.97 -3.48 -5.46
CA VAL A 106 -4.29 -3.85 -4.93
C VAL A 106 -5.13 -4.43 -6.06
N GLY A 107 -5.83 -5.52 -5.79
CA GLY A 107 -6.71 -6.16 -6.75
C GLY A 107 -7.78 -7.03 -6.10
N TYR A 108 -8.73 -7.50 -6.91
CA TYR A 108 -9.89 -8.29 -6.48
C TYR A 108 -9.87 -9.67 -7.10
N THR A 109 -10.30 -10.68 -6.34
CA THR A 109 -10.49 -12.03 -6.88
C THR A 109 -11.64 -12.07 -7.90
N ASP A 110 -11.47 -12.88 -8.94
CA ASP A 110 -12.47 -13.14 -9.96
C ASP A 110 -13.59 -14.10 -9.48
N ALA A 111 -14.52 -14.44 -10.38
CA ALA A 111 -15.64 -15.34 -10.09
C ALA A 111 -15.20 -16.75 -9.62
N SER A 112 -13.96 -17.15 -9.89
CA SER A 112 -13.37 -18.41 -9.42
C SER A 112 -12.61 -18.29 -8.10
N GLY A 113 -12.63 -17.10 -7.48
CA GLY A 113 -11.89 -16.80 -6.26
C GLY A 113 -10.39 -16.63 -6.48
N LYS A 114 -9.96 -16.28 -7.69
CA LYS A 114 -8.53 -16.15 -8.05
C LYS A 114 -8.19 -14.70 -8.41
N LEU A 115 -6.96 -14.31 -8.05
CA LEU A 115 -6.35 -13.05 -8.45
C LEU A 115 -4.92 -13.32 -8.90
N LYS A 116 -4.54 -12.79 -10.05
CA LYS A 116 -3.15 -12.71 -10.50
C LYS A 116 -2.69 -11.26 -10.35
N ALA A 117 -1.71 -11.03 -9.50
CA ALA A 117 -1.05 -9.74 -9.33
C ALA A 117 0.29 -9.75 -10.09
N GLU A 118 0.51 -8.75 -10.93
CA GLU A 118 1.79 -8.48 -11.56
C GLU A 118 2.43 -7.29 -10.83
N VAL A 119 3.48 -7.54 -10.06
CA VAL A 119 4.11 -6.52 -9.22
C VAL A 119 5.54 -6.26 -9.65
N VAL A 120 5.96 -4.99 -9.58
CA VAL A 120 7.35 -4.59 -9.82
C VAL A 120 8.06 -4.55 -8.47
N ILE A 121 9.11 -5.35 -8.33
CA ILE A 121 9.86 -5.55 -7.09
C ILE A 121 11.32 -5.19 -7.32
N GLY A 122 11.93 -4.43 -6.40
CA GLY A 122 13.37 -4.16 -6.38
C GLY A 122 14.16 -5.46 -6.26
N ASN A 123 15.25 -5.60 -7.01
CA ASN A 123 16.06 -6.82 -7.03
C ASN A 123 16.73 -7.12 -5.66
N ASN A 124 16.80 -6.12 -4.78
CA ASN A 124 17.27 -6.25 -3.40
C ASN A 124 16.19 -6.72 -2.40
N VAL A 125 14.92 -6.83 -2.82
CA VAL A 125 13.82 -7.29 -1.98
C VAL A 125 13.78 -8.81 -1.98
N SER A 126 13.95 -9.43 -0.81
CA SER A 126 13.92 -10.88 -0.65
C SER A 126 12.56 -11.44 -0.24
N LYS A 127 11.68 -10.62 0.31
CA LYS A 127 10.38 -11.02 0.84
C LYS A 127 9.28 -10.07 0.43
N ILE A 128 8.07 -10.62 0.25
CA ILE A 128 6.83 -9.88 0.05
C ILE A 128 5.79 -10.30 1.07
N TYR A 129 4.83 -9.43 1.29
CA TYR A 129 3.71 -9.66 2.19
C TYR A 129 2.40 -9.49 1.40
N VAL A 130 1.49 -10.42 1.55
CA VAL A 130 0.16 -10.34 0.95
C VAL A 130 -0.87 -10.29 2.05
N ALA A 131 -1.69 -9.25 2.03
CA ALA A 131 -2.74 -9.04 3.01
C ALA A 131 -4.12 -8.99 2.34
N PRO A 132 -5.12 -9.68 2.88
CA PRO A 132 -6.51 -9.42 2.51
C PRO A 132 -6.91 -8.04 3.03
N LEU A 133 -7.50 -7.22 2.18
CA LEU A 133 -8.04 -5.90 2.50
C LEU A 133 -9.57 -5.91 2.59
N THR A 134 -10.17 -7.08 2.41
CA THR A 134 -11.61 -7.34 2.61
C THR A 134 -11.83 -7.92 3.99
N ALA A 135 -12.82 -7.42 4.68
CA ALA A 135 -13.27 -7.95 5.97
C ALA A 135 -13.53 -9.47 5.95
N GLY A 136 -13.13 -10.15 7.01
CA GLY A 136 -13.35 -11.58 7.20
C GLY A 136 -12.21 -12.52 6.82
N TYR A 137 -11.06 -11.99 6.39
CA TYR A 137 -9.89 -12.78 5.97
C TYR A 137 -8.61 -12.55 6.79
N GLY A 138 -8.54 -11.82 7.70
CA GLY A 138 -7.61 -11.42 8.76
C GLY A 138 -6.15 -11.91 8.84
N GLN A 139 -5.55 -12.51 7.81
CA GLN A 139 -4.17 -13.02 7.90
C GLN A 139 -3.26 -12.49 6.79
N VAL A 140 -2.18 -11.79 7.18
CA VAL A 140 -1.04 -11.51 6.29
C VAL A 140 -0.26 -12.80 6.07
N LYS A 141 0.18 -13.02 4.83
CA LYS A 141 1.13 -14.07 4.51
C LYS A 141 2.42 -13.47 3.96
N GLU A 142 3.52 -13.92 4.53
CA GLU A 142 4.87 -13.64 4.05
C GLU A 142 5.29 -14.71 3.05
N ALA A 143 5.99 -14.33 2.00
CA ALA A 143 6.59 -15.25 1.04
C ALA A 143 7.94 -14.72 0.56
N ASP A 144 8.88 -15.64 0.29
CA ASP A 144 10.12 -15.31 -0.37
C ASP A 144 9.87 -14.94 -1.84
N VAL A 145 10.58 -13.93 -2.34
CA VAL A 145 10.47 -13.49 -3.74
C VAL A 145 11.02 -14.55 -4.67
N GLN A 146 10.17 -15.04 -5.56
CA GLN A 146 10.46 -16.02 -6.60
C GLN A 146 9.83 -15.55 -7.93
N ASP A 147 10.11 -16.23 -9.03
CA ASP A 147 9.53 -15.90 -10.34
C ASP A 147 8.00 -15.92 -10.32
N PHE A 148 7.43 -16.83 -9.52
CA PHE A 148 6.01 -16.80 -9.17
C PHE A 148 5.81 -17.21 -7.70
N VAL A 149 4.80 -16.63 -7.07
CA VAL A 149 4.38 -16.95 -5.70
C VAL A 149 2.91 -17.35 -5.74
N SER A 150 2.53 -18.39 -4.99
CA SER A 150 1.12 -18.80 -4.85
C SER A 150 0.72 -18.81 -3.38
N LEU A 151 -0.39 -18.13 -3.06
CA LEU A 151 -0.90 -17.99 -1.70
C LEU A 151 -2.41 -18.22 -1.65
N ASP A 152 -2.85 -19.09 -0.72
CA ASP A 152 -4.25 -19.42 -0.51
C ASP A 152 -4.76 -18.75 0.77
N PHE A 153 -5.94 -18.13 0.71
CA PHE A 153 -6.57 -17.47 1.85
C PHE A 153 -7.95 -18.07 2.10
N GLN A 154 -8.29 -18.23 3.38
CA GLN A 154 -9.58 -18.72 3.79
C GLN A 154 -10.22 -17.75 4.79
N GLY A 155 -11.50 -17.47 4.59
CA GLY A 155 -12.31 -16.71 5.53
C GLY A 155 -12.54 -17.46 6.84
N VAL A 156 -12.93 -16.71 7.87
CA VAL A 156 -13.22 -17.29 9.18
C VAL A 156 -14.47 -18.18 9.13
N SER A 157 -14.32 -19.42 9.56
CA SER A 157 -15.45 -20.38 9.61
C SER A 157 -16.41 -20.03 10.73
N PHE A 158 -17.72 -20.22 10.46
CA PHE A 158 -18.72 -20.16 11.52
C PHE A 158 -18.49 -21.32 12.50
N PRO A 159 -18.42 -21.05 13.81
CA PRO A 159 -18.27 -22.11 14.78
C PRO A 159 -19.52 -23.00 14.78
N HIS A 160 -19.34 -24.30 14.51
CA HIS A 160 -20.41 -25.31 14.54
C HIS A 160 -20.58 -25.87 15.94
N MET A 161 -21.83 -26.11 16.36
CA MET A 161 -22.16 -26.69 17.66
C MET A 161 -21.59 -28.09 17.92
N ALA A 162 -21.25 -28.84 16.87
CA ALA A 162 -20.91 -30.27 16.96
C ALA A 162 -19.52 -30.58 17.52
N VAL A 163 -18.61 -29.62 17.69
CA VAL A 163 -17.19 -29.91 17.98
C VAL A 163 -16.65 -29.26 19.25
N SER A 164 -17.35 -28.31 19.84
CA SER A 164 -16.96 -27.76 21.14
C SER A 164 -17.99 -28.10 22.19
N ARG A 165 -17.56 -28.60 23.34
CA ARG A 165 -18.42 -28.61 24.51
C ARG A 165 -18.96 -27.20 24.67
N ALA A 166 -20.25 -27.02 24.41
CA ALA A 166 -20.94 -25.80 24.70
C ALA A 166 -20.72 -25.47 26.17
N PHE A 167 -20.03 -24.39 26.45
CA PHE A 167 -20.04 -23.82 27.77
C PHE A 167 -21.26 -22.91 27.80
N SER A 168 -22.31 -23.30 28.53
CA SER A 168 -23.25 -22.30 29.00
C SER A 168 -22.44 -21.37 29.90
N ILE A 169 -22.08 -20.21 29.38
CA ILE A 169 -21.65 -19.12 30.25
C ILE A 169 -22.94 -18.80 31.02
N GLU A 170 -23.04 -19.26 32.26
CA GLU A 170 -23.95 -18.63 33.19
C GLU A 170 -23.47 -17.20 33.34
N ILE A 171 -24.00 -16.35 32.49
CA ILE A 171 -23.81 -14.92 32.62
C ILE A 171 -24.52 -14.61 33.94
N PRO A 172 -23.78 -14.19 34.98
CA PRO A 172 -24.44 -13.86 36.21
C PRO A 172 -25.58 -12.93 35.86
N SER A 173 -26.79 -13.26 36.26
CA SER A 173 -27.89 -12.32 36.26
C SER A 173 -27.46 -11.17 37.19
N PHE A 174 -26.81 -10.15 36.62
CA PHE A 174 -26.44 -8.95 37.35
C PHE A 174 -27.74 -8.20 37.68
N SER A 175 -28.39 -8.62 38.75
CA SER A 175 -29.48 -7.91 39.36
C SER A 175 -28.89 -6.85 40.30
N GLY A 176 -28.50 -5.70 39.75
CA GLY A 176 -28.04 -4.56 40.52
C GLY A 176 -26.81 -3.89 39.92
N PRO A 177 -26.58 -2.60 40.22
CA PRO A 177 -25.40 -1.91 39.76
C PRO A 177 -24.19 -2.59 40.37
N ILE A 178 -23.28 -3.13 39.59
CA ILE A 178 -21.93 -3.39 40.02
C ILE A 178 -21.35 -2.03 40.33
N SER A 179 -20.94 -1.81 41.57
CA SER A 179 -20.38 -0.54 42.03
C SER A 179 -19.34 -0.02 41.05
N GLY A 180 -19.66 1.01 40.30
CA GLY A 180 -18.82 1.63 39.29
C GLY A 180 -18.91 1.04 37.86
N LEU A 181 -19.72 0.03 37.57
CA LEU A 181 -19.93 -0.56 36.25
C LEU A 181 -21.38 -0.49 35.81
N TYR A 182 -21.59 -0.45 34.49
CA TYR A 182 -22.89 -0.43 33.86
C TYR A 182 -23.74 -1.64 34.17
N GLN A 183 -25.04 -1.46 33.97
CA GLN A 183 -25.97 -2.55 33.77
C GLN A 183 -25.68 -3.18 32.39
N LEU A 184 -24.69 -4.08 32.33
CA LEU A 184 -24.43 -4.89 31.17
C LEU A 184 -25.44 -6.05 31.16
N TYR A 185 -26.25 -6.09 30.12
CA TYR A 185 -27.24 -7.13 29.94
C TYR A 185 -26.92 -7.94 28.69
N ILE A 186 -26.97 -9.25 28.83
CA ILE A 186 -27.00 -10.15 27.70
C ILE A 186 -28.41 -10.69 27.59
N PRO A 187 -29.17 -10.32 26.56
CA PRO A 187 -30.56 -10.76 26.41
C PRO A 187 -30.66 -12.24 26.08
N TYR A 188 -29.56 -12.89 25.86
CA TYR A 188 -29.48 -14.24 25.33
C TYR A 188 -29.43 -15.28 26.47
N LYS A 189 -30.54 -15.47 27.16
CA LYS A 189 -30.59 -16.51 28.22
C LYS A 189 -30.28 -17.93 27.71
N ASN A 190 -30.28 -18.14 26.40
CA ASN A 190 -30.11 -19.46 25.76
C ASN A 190 -29.17 -19.42 24.55
N VAL A 191 -28.31 -18.40 24.39
CA VAL A 191 -27.31 -18.36 23.32
C VAL A 191 -26.02 -18.96 23.85
N GLU A 192 -25.62 -20.05 23.24
CA GLU A 192 -24.28 -20.59 23.48
C GLU A 192 -23.24 -19.68 22.81
N ILE A 193 -22.18 -19.38 23.54
CA ILE A 193 -21.06 -18.56 23.08
C ILE A 193 -19.81 -19.44 23.03
N SER A 194 -19.05 -19.37 21.95
CA SER A 194 -17.79 -20.12 21.83
C SER A 194 -16.75 -19.64 22.85
N ARG A 195 -15.64 -20.40 23.00
CA ARG A 195 -14.49 -19.97 23.82
C ARG A 195 -13.89 -18.64 23.34
N ASP A 196 -14.08 -18.31 22.07
CA ASP A 196 -13.59 -17.08 21.46
C ASP A 196 -14.59 -15.92 21.63
N GLY A 197 -15.66 -16.08 22.37
CA GLY A 197 -16.64 -15.03 22.62
C GLY A 197 -17.61 -14.80 21.44
N ILE A 198 -17.77 -15.77 20.55
CA ILE A 198 -18.63 -15.66 19.38
C ILE A 198 -19.96 -16.37 19.63
N PRO A 199 -21.13 -15.70 19.46
CA PRO A 199 -22.45 -16.34 19.53
C PRO A 199 -22.58 -17.47 18.51
N LEU A 200 -23.09 -18.63 18.96
CA LEU A 200 -23.22 -19.83 18.14
C LEU A 200 -24.57 -19.88 17.46
N GLN A 201 -24.59 -20.29 16.19
CA GLN A 201 -25.80 -20.57 15.44
C GLN A 201 -26.40 -21.91 15.91
N GLY A 202 -27.71 -21.96 16.17
CA GLY A 202 -28.43 -23.21 16.32
C GLY A 202 -29.19 -23.43 17.64
N GLY A 203 -28.91 -22.65 18.68
CA GLY A 203 -29.67 -22.72 19.96
C GLY A 203 -30.63 -21.58 20.17
N CYS A 204 -30.61 -20.56 19.31
CA CYS A 204 -31.41 -19.35 19.47
C CYS A 204 -31.85 -18.79 18.11
N SER A 205 -33.10 -18.40 17.99
CA SER A 205 -33.66 -17.73 16.81
C SER A 205 -33.05 -16.34 16.54
N LEU A 206 -32.34 -15.78 17.52
CA LEU A 206 -31.75 -14.43 17.42
C LEU A 206 -30.42 -14.43 16.65
N VAL A 207 -29.75 -15.56 16.49
CA VAL A 207 -28.45 -15.67 15.83
C VAL A 207 -28.59 -16.47 14.53
N SER A 208 -28.15 -15.87 13.43
CA SER A 208 -28.21 -16.48 12.10
C SER A 208 -26.96 -16.14 11.31
N LYS A 209 -26.82 -16.75 10.12
CA LYS A 209 -25.78 -16.44 9.15
C LYS A 209 -26.40 -15.67 7.99
N GLU A 210 -25.77 -14.59 7.57
CA GLU A 210 -26.06 -13.86 6.34
C GLU A 210 -24.86 -13.96 5.41
N GLN A 211 -25.08 -14.29 4.15
CA GLN A 211 -24.02 -14.22 3.16
C GLN A 211 -23.95 -12.80 2.62
N LEU A 212 -22.86 -12.11 2.93
CA LEU A 212 -22.57 -10.78 2.39
C LEU A 212 -22.08 -10.93 0.94
N SER A 213 -22.70 -10.19 0.02
CA SER A 213 -22.23 -10.18 -1.38
C SER A 213 -20.92 -9.42 -1.54
N PRO A 214 -20.03 -9.85 -2.44
CA PRO A 214 -18.80 -9.09 -2.73
C PRO A 214 -19.07 -7.65 -3.14
N ALA A 215 -20.13 -7.40 -3.90
CA ALA A 215 -20.51 -6.04 -4.30
C ALA A 215 -20.85 -5.15 -3.09
N LEU A 216 -21.55 -5.70 -2.09
CA LEU A 216 -21.85 -4.99 -0.84
C LEU A 216 -20.55 -4.70 -0.05
N ILE A 217 -19.67 -5.70 0.07
CA ILE A 217 -18.40 -5.52 0.79
C ILE A 217 -17.55 -4.45 0.10
N ASN A 218 -17.43 -4.51 -1.21
CA ASN A 218 -16.68 -3.51 -1.98
C ASN A 218 -17.27 -2.09 -1.83
N GLN A 219 -18.59 -1.98 -1.77
CA GLN A 219 -19.26 -0.70 -1.53
C GLN A 219 -18.95 -0.16 -0.12
N ILE A 220 -18.96 -1.04 0.88
CA ILE A 220 -18.62 -0.67 2.27
C ILE A 220 -17.14 -0.24 2.33
N ASP A 221 -16.23 -1.02 1.76
CA ASP A 221 -14.81 -0.70 1.72
C ASP A 221 -14.53 0.65 1.04
N SER A 222 -15.31 1.02 0.01
CA SER A 222 -15.16 2.33 -0.64
C SER A 222 -15.62 3.51 0.24
N TRP A 223 -16.42 3.25 1.24
CA TRP A 223 -16.92 4.26 2.19
C TRP A 223 -16.07 4.42 3.43
N TYR A 224 -15.35 3.37 3.81
CA TYR A 224 -14.48 3.29 4.98
C TYR A 224 -13.10 2.79 4.56
N PRO A 225 -12.42 3.49 3.64
CA PRO A 225 -11.16 3.03 3.08
C PRO A 225 -10.04 3.14 4.13
N GLU A 226 -9.31 2.06 4.30
CA GLU A 226 -8.20 1.95 5.23
C GLU A 226 -7.24 3.15 5.13
N ARG A 227 -6.93 3.79 6.27
CA ARG A 227 -6.02 4.94 6.42
C ARG A 227 -6.43 6.20 5.65
N GLN A 228 -7.65 6.29 5.20
CA GLN A 228 -8.16 7.51 4.58
C GLN A 228 -9.11 8.20 5.55
N ASN A 229 -8.77 9.42 5.88
CA ASN A 229 -9.57 10.22 6.78
C ASN A 229 -10.93 10.56 6.15
N VAL A 230 -11.96 9.89 6.63
CA VAL A 230 -13.36 10.10 6.24
C VAL A 230 -13.95 11.37 6.89
N GLN A 231 -13.13 12.12 7.62
CA GLN A 231 -13.48 13.21 8.53
C GLN A 231 -14.02 14.48 7.92
N LYS A 232 -14.29 14.57 6.70
CA LYS A 232 -15.16 15.66 6.24
C LYS A 232 -16.57 15.52 6.81
N ALA A 233 -16.79 14.42 7.57
CA ALA A 233 -17.99 14.16 8.32
C ALA A 233 -18.13 15.10 9.54
N ASP A 234 -19.31 15.66 9.71
CA ASP A 234 -19.65 16.46 10.87
C ASP A 234 -19.93 15.54 12.08
N LEU A 235 -18.85 15.12 12.76
CA LEU A 235 -18.91 14.20 13.90
C LEU A 235 -19.59 14.79 15.15
N ASP A 236 -19.96 16.07 15.14
CA ASP A 236 -20.80 16.69 16.17
C ASP A 236 -22.25 16.22 16.04
N LYS A 237 -22.63 15.71 14.87
CA LYS A 237 -23.97 15.21 14.58
C LYS A 237 -24.20 13.81 15.11
N ASN A 238 -25.47 13.55 15.49
CA ASN A 238 -25.89 12.24 15.97
C ASN A 238 -26.28 11.34 14.79
N SER A 239 -25.42 10.38 14.45
CA SER A 239 -25.65 9.39 13.40
C SER A 239 -26.27 8.08 13.90
N ASP A 240 -26.71 8.00 15.17
CA ASP A 240 -27.41 6.81 15.69
C ASP A 240 -28.65 6.52 14.86
N LEU A 241 -28.98 5.24 14.73
CA LEU A 241 -30.15 4.83 13.99
C LEU A 241 -31.44 5.34 14.64
N ARG A 242 -32.42 5.71 13.80
CA ARG A 242 -33.75 6.10 14.22
C ARG A 242 -34.80 5.19 13.61
N VAL A 243 -35.75 4.74 14.43
CA VAL A 243 -36.91 3.98 13.97
C VAL A 243 -37.99 4.94 13.47
N VAL A 244 -38.35 4.83 12.20
CA VAL A 244 -39.28 5.77 11.52
C VAL A 244 -40.62 5.18 11.19
N ASP A 245 -40.75 3.85 11.13
CA ASP A 245 -42.02 3.18 10.81
C ASP A 245 -43.07 3.31 11.93
N GLU A 246 -44.31 3.60 11.58
CA GLU A 246 -45.40 3.81 12.53
C GLU A 246 -45.69 2.60 13.44
N ASN A 247 -45.46 1.39 12.92
CA ASN A 247 -45.70 0.14 13.64
C ASN A 247 -44.41 -0.36 14.36
N GLY A 248 -43.33 0.45 14.29
CA GLY A 248 -42.03 0.07 14.81
C GLY A 248 -41.25 -0.88 13.89
N ALA A 249 -40.14 -1.36 14.38
CA ALA A 249 -39.21 -2.20 13.59
C ALA A 249 -38.64 -3.37 14.38
N ARG A 250 -38.49 -4.52 13.74
CA ARG A 250 -37.50 -5.51 14.14
C ARG A 250 -36.17 -5.15 13.48
N VAL A 251 -35.11 -5.23 14.23
CA VAL A 251 -33.77 -4.76 13.79
C VAL A 251 -32.74 -5.88 13.94
N TRP A 252 -31.90 -6.04 12.95
CA TRP A 252 -30.78 -7.00 12.95
C TRP A 252 -29.48 -6.28 12.64
N VAL A 253 -28.42 -6.72 13.33
CA VAL A 253 -27.05 -6.34 13.03
C VAL A 253 -26.33 -7.54 12.43
N THR A 254 -25.67 -7.33 11.30
CA THR A 254 -24.75 -8.29 10.68
C THR A 254 -23.33 -7.75 10.83
N TYR A 255 -22.45 -8.50 11.45
CA TYR A 255 -21.03 -8.16 11.53
C TYR A 255 -20.41 -8.25 10.12
N VAL A 256 -19.83 -7.16 9.64
CA VAL A 256 -19.12 -7.09 8.35
C VAL A 256 -17.67 -7.48 8.54
N GLY A 257 -17.01 -6.88 9.50
CA GLY A 257 -15.59 -7.12 9.78
C GLY A 257 -14.99 -6.01 10.60
N ASP A 258 -13.69 -6.08 10.70
CA ASP A 258 -12.78 -5.17 11.37
C ASP A 258 -11.72 -4.85 10.33
N GLY A 259 -11.56 -3.58 9.93
CA GLY A 259 -10.56 -3.13 8.97
C GLY A 259 -9.16 -3.14 9.55
N GLY A 260 -9.05 -3.20 10.88
CA GLY A 260 -7.79 -3.35 11.58
C GLY A 260 -7.22 -4.75 11.39
N PHE A 261 -6.18 -4.87 10.60
CA PHE A 261 -5.53 -6.13 10.29
C PHE A 261 -4.59 -6.54 11.43
N TYR A 262 -4.84 -7.71 12.01
CA TYR A 262 -4.08 -8.17 13.16
C TYR A 262 -2.82 -8.94 12.76
N VAL A 263 -1.70 -8.53 13.30
CA VAL A 263 -0.52 -9.38 13.38
C VAL A 263 -0.85 -10.58 14.27
N ALA A 264 -0.40 -11.77 13.92
CA ALA A 264 -0.74 -13.06 14.55
C ALA A 264 -0.60 -13.15 16.08
N ASN A 265 -0.03 -12.13 16.72
CA ASN A 265 0.23 -12.08 18.16
C ASN A 265 -0.60 -11.04 18.92
N GLN A 266 -1.58 -10.40 18.30
CA GLN A 266 -2.41 -9.42 19.02
C GLN A 266 -3.48 -10.10 19.85
N THR A 267 -3.52 -9.72 21.12
CA THR A 267 -4.43 -10.26 22.16
C THR A 267 -5.54 -9.28 22.52
N VAL A 268 -5.77 -8.27 21.68
CA VAL A 268 -6.81 -7.27 21.93
C VAL A 268 -8.10 -7.71 21.25
N TYR A 269 -9.14 -7.93 22.07
CA TYR A 269 -10.46 -8.34 21.60
C TYR A 269 -11.47 -7.28 22.01
N ASN A 270 -12.08 -6.63 21.01
CA ASN A 270 -13.09 -5.60 21.24
C ASN A 270 -14.45 -6.24 21.47
N SER A 271 -15.30 -5.58 22.28
CA SER A 271 -16.67 -6.00 22.50
C SER A 271 -17.63 -4.97 21.94
N LEU A 272 -18.67 -5.41 21.24
CA LEU A 272 -19.72 -4.57 20.69
C LEU A 272 -20.99 -4.72 21.52
N MET A 273 -21.57 -3.55 21.87
CA MET A 273 -22.83 -3.42 22.57
C MET A 273 -23.72 -2.41 21.87
N TYR A 274 -25.01 -2.41 22.21
CA TYR A 274 -25.96 -1.41 21.78
C TYR A 274 -26.83 -0.95 22.96
N TYR A 275 -27.51 0.16 22.78
CA TYR A 275 -28.50 0.70 23.70
C TYR A 275 -29.61 1.37 22.91
N ASN A 276 -30.79 1.49 23.52
CA ASN A 276 -31.89 2.24 22.93
C ASN A 276 -32.35 3.32 23.89
N TYR A 277 -32.79 4.44 23.32
CA TYR A 277 -33.22 5.63 24.06
C TYR A 277 -34.20 6.47 23.22
N LYS A 278 -34.83 7.43 23.84
CA LYS A 278 -35.58 8.50 23.17
C LYS A 278 -34.72 9.74 23.13
N GLU A 279 -34.87 10.57 22.10
CA GLU A 279 -34.00 11.70 21.83
C GLU A 279 -33.89 12.67 23.04
N GLU A 280 -35.02 12.86 23.76
CA GLU A 280 -35.07 13.69 24.97
C GLU A 280 -34.34 13.10 26.20
N GLU A 281 -33.92 11.83 26.15
CA GLU A 281 -33.32 11.12 27.29
C GLU A 281 -31.80 11.26 27.36
N LEU A 282 -31.15 11.77 26.30
CA LEU A 282 -29.68 11.94 26.23
C LEU A 282 -29.31 13.37 25.92
N ASN A 283 -29.04 14.15 26.93
CA ASN A 283 -28.66 15.57 26.81
C ASN A 283 -27.29 15.87 27.45
N SER A 284 -26.76 14.96 28.23
CA SER A 284 -25.50 15.13 28.93
C SER A 284 -24.69 13.81 29.02
N PRO A 285 -23.37 13.88 29.22
CA PRO A 285 -22.55 12.69 29.42
C PRO A 285 -22.96 11.84 30.65
N ASN A 286 -23.65 12.46 31.62
CA ASN A 286 -24.08 11.78 32.84
C ASN A 286 -25.32 10.89 32.61
N ASP A 287 -26.07 11.14 31.53
CA ASP A 287 -27.26 10.36 31.20
C ASP A 287 -26.94 8.92 30.83
N ILE A 288 -25.65 8.64 30.59
CA ILE A 288 -25.13 7.28 30.40
C ILE A 288 -25.50 6.31 31.53
N ASP A 289 -25.68 6.81 32.76
CA ASP A 289 -26.03 5.99 33.91
C ASP A 289 -27.46 5.44 33.84
N HIS A 290 -28.29 6.01 32.97
CA HIS A 290 -29.68 5.59 32.74
C HIS A 290 -29.79 4.59 31.57
N LEU A 291 -28.76 4.50 30.74
CA LEU A 291 -28.76 3.61 29.57
C LEU A 291 -28.51 2.15 29.95
N ARG A 292 -29.28 1.28 29.32
CA ARG A 292 -29.07 -0.17 29.42
C ARG A 292 -28.20 -0.65 28.27
N MET A 293 -26.91 -0.86 28.53
CA MET A 293 -25.99 -1.44 27.57
C MET A 293 -26.28 -2.92 27.37
N THR A 294 -26.55 -3.31 26.15
CA THR A 294 -26.88 -4.70 25.79
C THR A 294 -25.75 -5.27 24.96
N MET A 295 -25.13 -6.35 25.45
CA MET A 295 -24.06 -7.03 24.73
C MET A 295 -24.59 -7.63 23.44
N LEU A 296 -23.92 -7.33 22.31
CA LEU A 296 -24.22 -7.88 21.00
C LEU A 296 -23.17 -8.92 20.59
N LEU A 297 -21.90 -8.53 20.55
CA LEU A 297 -20.77 -9.41 20.25
C LEU A 297 -19.71 -9.25 21.34
N PRO A 298 -19.49 -10.27 22.16
CA PRO A 298 -18.41 -10.24 23.17
C PRO A 298 -17.02 -10.03 22.54
N ASN A 299 -16.81 -10.58 21.35
CA ASN A 299 -15.55 -10.46 20.61
C ASN A 299 -15.82 -10.14 19.15
N THR A 300 -15.29 -9.03 18.66
CA THR A 300 -15.37 -8.59 17.26
C THR A 300 -14.08 -8.83 16.47
N ASN A 301 -13.09 -9.53 17.05
CA ASN A 301 -11.84 -9.80 16.34
C ASN A 301 -12.09 -10.63 15.08
N GLN A 302 -11.73 -10.10 13.93
CA GLN A 302 -12.03 -10.71 12.63
C GLN A 302 -11.33 -12.06 12.38
N LEU A 303 -10.32 -12.42 13.16
CA LEU A 303 -9.71 -13.78 13.09
C LEU A 303 -10.62 -14.84 13.69
N GLN A 304 -11.64 -14.45 14.44
CA GLN A 304 -12.51 -15.35 15.21
C GLN A 304 -13.99 -15.07 14.98
N CYS A 305 -14.38 -13.79 14.81
CA CYS A 305 -15.75 -13.40 14.51
C CYS A 305 -15.99 -13.47 12.98
N PRO A 306 -16.84 -14.38 12.51
CA PRO A 306 -17.06 -14.54 11.08
C PRO A 306 -17.86 -13.38 10.50
N SER A 307 -17.42 -12.83 9.36
CA SER A 307 -18.20 -11.92 8.55
C SER A 307 -19.52 -12.57 8.14
N GLY A 308 -20.63 -11.83 8.28
CA GLY A 308 -21.97 -12.36 8.06
C GLY A 308 -22.66 -12.95 9.30
N LEU A 309 -22.04 -12.89 10.50
CA LEU A 309 -22.71 -13.22 11.75
C LEU A 309 -23.82 -12.20 12.01
N LYS A 310 -25.07 -12.65 11.98
CA LYS A 310 -26.28 -11.82 12.08
C LYS A 310 -26.99 -12.07 13.39
N VAL A 311 -27.27 -10.99 14.11
CA VAL A 311 -27.92 -11.03 15.43
C VAL A 311 -29.12 -10.07 15.45
N GLN A 312 -30.28 -10.53 15.93
CA GLN A 312 -31.44 -9.69 16.16
C GLN A 312 -31.27 -8.84 17.42
N LEU A 313 -31.52 -7.54 17.30
CA LEU A 313 -31.58 -6.64 18.44
C LEU A 313 -32.94 -6.81 19.17
N LEU A 314 -32.92 -6.54 20.47
CA LEU A 314 -34.09 -6.49 21.31
C LEU A 314 -34.25 -5.12 21.95
N TYR A 315 -35.47 -4.58 21.91
CA TYR A 315 -35.82 -3.31 22.52
C TYR A 315 -36.01 -3.45 24.03
N TRP A 316 -35.30 -2.69 24.81
CA TRP A 316 -35.54 -2.56 26.25
C TRP A 316 -36.58 -1.51 26.53
N ASN A 317 -37.75 -1.90 27.08
CA ASN A 317 -38.92 -1.03 27.34
C ASN A 317 -38.94 -0.45 28.77
N GLY A 318 -37.81 -0.58 29.52
CA GLY A 318 -37.71 -0.18 30.92
C GLY A 318 -38.02 -1.34 31.91
N LYS A 319 -38.63 -2.43 31.43
CA LYS A 319 -39.04 -3.60 32.24
C LYS A 319 -38.53 -4.91 31.68
N GLU A 320 -38.68 -5.11 30.39
CA GLU A 320 -38.33 -6.37 29.70
C GLU A 320 -37.86 -6.08 28.27
N TYR A 321 -37.25 -7.07 27.65
CA TYR A 321 -36.88 -7.05 26.25
C TYR A 321 -38.03 -7.49 25.36
N THR A 322 -38.29 -6.73 24.28
CA THR A 322 -39.25 -7.04 23.23
C THR A 322 -38.57 -7.00 21.86
N GLU A 323 -39.20 -7.63 20.85
CA GLU A 323 -38.61 -7.73 19.51
C GLU A 323 -38.79 -6.47 18.65
N ILE A 324 -39.77 -5.62 18.99
CA ILE A 324 -40.15 -4.46 18.19
C ILE A 324 -39.66 -3.18 18.88
N PHE A 325 -38.87 -2.43 18.18
CA PHE A 325 -38.48 -1.06 18.55
C PHE A 325 -39.61 -0.09 18.13
N PRO A 326 -40.25 0.64 19.04
CA PRO A 326 -41.27 1.61 18.69
C PRO A 326 -40.74 2.76 17.82
N LYS A 327 -41.61 3.39 17.03
CA LYS A 327 -41.31 4.64 16.31
C LYS A 327 -40.70 5.68 17.24
N GLY A 328 -39.71 6.42 16.74
CA GLY A 328 -38.98 7.46 17.47
C GLY A 328 -37.88 6.93 18.42
N THR A 329 -37.71 5.60 18.51
CA THR A 329 -36.57 5.02 19.24
C THR A 329 -35.29 5.32 18.52
N ARG A 330 -34.27 5.79 19.23
CA ARG A 330 -32.86 5.84 18.81
C ARG A 330 -32.15 4.56 19.23
N ILE A 331 -31.25 4.07 18.35
CA ILE A 331 -30.42 2.90 18.61
C ILE A 331 -28.97 3.34 18.46
N GLY A 332 -28.26 3.44 19.58
CA GLY A 332 -26.85 3.74 19.62
C GLY A 332 -26.01 2.48 19.81
N PHE A 333 -24.79 2.54 19.37
CA PHE A 333 -23.81 1.47 19.52
C PHE A 333 -22.61 1.95 20.34
N VAL A 334 -21.92 0.97 20.94
CA VAL A 334 -20.68 1.25 21.66
C VAL A 334 -19.71 0.08 21.49
N VAL A 335 -18.48 0.43 21.21
CA VAL A 335 -17.38 -0.54 21.17
C VAL A 335 -16.53 -0.36 22.42
N ALA A 336 -16.33 -1.45 23.15
CA ALA A 336 -15.37 -1.50 24.25
C ALA A 336 -14.06 -2.08 23.74
N ARG A 337 -13.04 -1.23 23.60
CA ARG A 337 -11.71 -1.66 23.22
C ARG A 337 -11.08 -2.53 24.31
N ALA A 338 -10.50 -3.67 23.91
CA ALA A 338 -9.99 -4.69 24.84
C ALA A 338 -11.03 -5.18 25.87
N GLY A 339 -12.31 -5.12 25.49
CA GLY A 339 -13.43 -5.48 26.37
C GLY A 339 -13.52 -6.98 26.69
N TYR A 340 -13.01 -7.85 25.83
CA TYR A 340 -13.01 -9.30 26.00
C TYR A 340 -11.60 -9.80 26.32
N LYS A 341 -11.49 -10.73 27.26
CA LYS A 341 -10.24 -11.43 27.58
C LYS A 341 -10.41 -12.91 27.33
N LYS A 342 -9.59 -13.45 26.44
CA LYS A 342 -9.42 -14.88 26.27
C LYS A 342 -8.35 -15.34 27.26
N ASP A 343 -8.76 -15.96 28.37
CA ASP A 343 -7.81 -16.65 29.19
C ASP A 343 -7.71 -18.12 28.70
N GLY A 344 -6.52 -18.65 28.64
CA GLY A 344 -6.20 -19.88 27.91
C GLY A 344 -6.78 -21.16 28.53
N THR A 345 -7.46 -21.11 29.67
CA THR A 345 -7.83 -22.30 30.44
C THR A 345 -9.27 -22.36 30.90
N ASP A 346 -9.91 -21.25 31.21
CA ASP A 346 -11.31 -21.28 31.67
C ASP A 346 -11.95 -19.89 31.50
N VAL A 347 -12.99 -19.81 30.67
CA VAL A 347 -13.84 -18.62 30.59
C VAL A 347 -14.77 -18.66 31.80
N THR A 348 -14.25 -18.36 32.97
CA THR A 348 -15.11 -18.05 34.09
C THR A 348 -15.59 -16.60 33.91
N THR A 349 -16.88 -16.40 34.05
CA THR A 349 -17.60 -15.15 33.85
C THR A 349 -17.04 -13.91 34.54
N LYS A 350 -16.17 -14.07 35.52
CA LYS A 350 -15.54 -12.97 36.24
C LYS A 350 -14.35 -12.33 35.54
N ASN A 351 -13.72 -13.00 34.57
CA ASN A 351 -12.52 -12.52 33.90
C ASN A 351 -12.73 -12.21 32.40
N ALA A 352 -13.88 -12.56 31.83
CA ALA A 352 -14.17 -12.39 30.40
C ALA A 352 -14.34 -10.92 29.98
N TYR A 353 -14.67 -10.03 30.91
CA TYR A 353 -14.94 -8.64 30.64
C TYR A 353 -14.11 -7.74 31.55
N SER A 354 -13.12 -7.04 31.01
CA SER A 354 -12.34 -6.07 31.77
C SER A 354 -12.73 -4.63 31.40
N PHE A 355 -14.01 -4.28 31.62
CA PHE A 355 -14.43 -2.91 31.52
C PHE A 355 -13.88 -2.13 32.73
N LYS A 356 -12.73 -1.50 32.58
CA LYS A 356 -12.12 -0.75 33.68
C LYS A 356 -12.82 0.57 33.94
N ASN A 357 -13.40 1.19 32.92
CA ASN A 357 -14.06 2.50 33.03
C ASN A 357 -15.26 2.61 32.09
N LYS A 358 -16.28 3.32 32.52
CA LYS A 358 -17.46 3.72 31.75
C LYS A 358 -17.19 4.79 30.72
N THR A 359 -16.12 5.51 30.85
CA THR A 359 -15.81 6.69 30.04
C THR A 359 -14.80 6.34 28.97
N ASN A 360 -14.70 7.21 27.99
CA ASN A 360 -13.62 7.16 27.04
C ASN A 360 -12.26 7.11 27.76
N PRO A 361 -11.24 6.52 27.13
CA PRO A 361 -9.93 6.36 27.76
C PRO A 361 -9.35 7.66 28.26
N VAL A 362 -8.65 7.59 29.37
CA VAL A 362 -7.86 8.71 29.91
C VAL A 362 -6.54 8.74 29.13
N VAL A 363 -6.22 9.87 28.56
CA VAL A 363 -4.97 10.13 27.83
C VAL A 363 -3.78 9.75 28.70
N ASN A 364 -2.95 8.83 28.22
CA ASN A 364 -1.56 8.51 28.59
C ASN A 364 -1.19 7.07 28.19
N GLY A 365 -1.53 6.68 26.95
CA GLY A 365 -1.12 5.39 26.37
C GLY A 365 -2.02 4.18 26.68
N ASP A 366 -2.96 4.28 27.65
CA ASP A 366 -4.01 3.27 27.83
C ASP A 366 -5.26 3.69 27.04
N VAL A 367 -5.44 3.09 25.88
CA VAL A 367 -6.59 3.32 24.97
C VAL A 367 -7.76 2.38 25.27
N SER A 368 -7.69 1.56 26.32
CA SER A 368 -8.80 0.73 26.76
C SER A 368 -9.95 1.59 27.29
N GLY A 369 -11.14 1.43 26.73
CA GLY A 369 -12.30 2.25 27.07
C GLY A 369 -13.48 2.00 26.18
N MET A 370 -14.50 2.80 26.34
CA MET A 370 -15.73 2.72 25.54
C MET A 370 -15.81 3.87 24.54
N TYR A 371 -16.19 3.57 23.32
CA TYR A 371 -16.31 4.47 22.19
C TYR A 371 -17.74 4.43 21.68
N TYR A 372 -18.44 5.56 21.78
CA TYR A 372 -19.88 5.66 21.54
C TYR A 372 -20.19 6.25 20.17
N SER A 373 -21.22 5.73 19.51
CA SER A 373 -21.81 6.34 18.31
C SER A 373 -22.52 7.67 18.64
N THR A 374 -23.02 7.84 19.86
CA THR A 374 -23.71 9.06 20.30
C THR A 374 -22.68 10.12 20.75
N PRO A 375 -22.61 11.31 20.12
CA PRO A 375 -21.59 12.31 20.41
C PRO A 375 -21.53 12.76 21.88
N VAL A 376 -22.68 13.01 22.51
CA VAL A 376 -22.76 13.54 23.87
C VAL A 376 -22.20 12.59 24.94
N LEU A 377 -22.12 11.29 24.64
CA LEU A 377 -21.56 10.29 25.54
C LEU A 377 -20.03 10.22 25.49
N ASN A 378 -19.42 10.79 24.46
CA ASN A 378 -17.97 10.90 24.37
C ASN A 378 -17.49 12.20 25.01
N LYS A 379 -16.42 12.14 25.81
CA LYS A 379 -15.90 13.31 26.54
C LYS A 379 -15.44 14.47 25.66
N TRP A 380 -15.18 14.20 24.37
CA TRP A 380 -14.83 15.20 23.36
C TRP A 380 -16.04 15.69 22.54
N GLY A 381 -17.26 15.22 22.85
CA GLY A 381 -18.50 15.69 22.23
C GLY A 381 -18.68 15.32 20.75
N LYS A 382 -17.93 14.32 20.26
CA LYS A 382 -17.98 13.87 18.86
C LYS A 382 -18.28 12.39 18.78
N SER A 383 -18.96 11.95 17.73
CA SER A 383 -19.22 10.53 17.45
C SER A 383 -17.91 9.78 17.17
N GLN A 384 -17.83 8.57 17.67
CA GLN A 384 -16.79 7.60 17.29
C GLN A 384 -17.28 6.60 16.25
N ALA A 385 -18.40 6.91 15.64
CA ALA A 385 -18.97 6.12 14.55
C ALA A 385 -19.51 7.01 13.44
N VAL A 386 -19.54 6.47 12.23
CA VAL A 386 -20.20 7.03 11.07
C VAL A 386 -21.23 6.04 10.58
N THR A 387 -22.50 6.47 10.47
CA THR A 387 -23.60 5.63 9.95
C THR A 387 -24.11 6.20 8.64
N ARG A 388 -24.28 5.32 7.64
CA ARG A 388 -24.72 5.68 6.29
C ARG A 388 -25.85 4.80 5.81
N GLN A 389 -26.75 5.38 5.02
CA GLN A 389 -27.80 4.64 4.33
C GLN A 389 -27.26 4.03 3.03
N LEU A 390 -27.50 2.76 2.80
CA LEU A 390 -27.13 2.05 1.57
C LEU A 390 -28.38 1.64 0.82
N ASP A 391 -28.95 2.54 0.05
CA ASP A 391 -30.26 2.40 -0.59
C ASP A 391 -30.38 1.18 -1.50
N GLY A 392 -29.35 0.86 -2.28
CA GLY A 392 -29.33 -0.32 -3.16
C GLY A 392 -29.45 -1.66 -2.43
N TYR A 393 -29.25 -1.67 -1.10
CA TYR A 393 -29.28 -2.87 -0.25
C TYR A 393 -30.30 -2.78 0.89
N ASN A 394 -31.09 -1.71 0.95
CA ASN A 394 -32.06 -1.46 2.02
C ASN A 394 -31.50 -1.68 3.43
N CYS A 395 -30.31 -1.13 3.69
CA CYS A 395 -29.64 -1.25 4.98
C CYS A 395 -28.88 0.03 5.35
N CYS A 396 -28.57 0.17 6.64
CA CYS A 396 -27.58 1.12 7.13
C CYS A 396 -26.25 0.39 7.34
N VAL A 397 -25.16 1.11 7.22
CA VAL A 397 -23.83 0.63 7.59
C VAL A 397 -23.25 1.60 8.61
N THR A 398 -22.78 1.06 9.74
CA THR A 398 -22.13 1.80 10.80
C THR A 398 -20.70 1.32 10.93
N GLY A 399 -19.75 2.23 10.81
CA GLY A 399 -18.32 1.97 11.02
C GLY A 399 -17.81 2.75 12.23
N PHE A 400 -16.87 2.18 12.96
CA PHE A 400 -16.26 2.73 14.17
C PHE A 400 -14.76 2.99 13.99
N ASP A 401 -14.30 4.13 14.53
CA ASP A 401 -12.90 4.36 14.90
C ASP A 401 -12.81 4.25 16.44
N ILE A 402 -12.00 3.34 16.93
CA ILE A 402 -11.87 3.03 18.36
C ILE A 402 -10.62 3.62 19.00
N ARG A 403 -10.22 4.80 18.52
CA ARG A 403 -9.20 5.63 19.14
C ARG A 403 -9.78 6.95 19.62
N PRO A 404 -9.19 7.55 20.69
CA PRO A 404 -9.66 8.85 21.18
C PRO A 404 -9.61 9.92 20.08
N PHE A 405 -10.66 10.70 19.96
CA PHE A 405 -10.66 11.85 19.06
C PHE A 405 -9.49 12.80 19.40
N GLY A 406 -8.70 13.19 18.39
CA GLY A 406 -7.49 14.00 18.55
C GLY A 406 -6.23 13.20 18.89
N ASP A 407 -6.30 11.87 19.00
CA ASP A 407 -5.12 11.02 19.04
C ASP A 407 -4.43 11.05 17.67
N ASN A 408 -3.12 11.29 17.66
CA ASN A 408 -2.32 11.30 16.43
C ASN A 408 -2.13 9.90 15.78
N GLN A 409 -2.63 8.86 16.42
CA GLN A 409 -2.67 7.50 15.93
C GLN A 409 -4.06 7.10 15.39
N SER A 410 -5.08 7.94 15.54
CA SER A 410 -6.36 7.75 14.86
C SER A 410 -6.21 8.16 13.40
N ASP A 411 -6.58 7.28 12.48
CA ASP A 411 -6.61 7.55 11.03
C ASP A 411 -7.98 8.03 10.56
N TYR A 412 -8.98 7.90 11.44
CA TYR A 412 -10.36 8.36 11.21
C TYR A 412 -11.01 7.74 9.98
N ASP A 413 -10.70 6.50 9.68
CA ASP A 413 -11.26 5.75 8.57
C ASP A 413 -12.57 5.01 8.93
N PHE A 414 -12.87 4.86 10.23
CA PHE A 414 -14.08 4.27 10.78
C PHE A 414 -14.31 2.82 10.35
N ASN A 415 -13.25 2.07 10.12
CA ASN A 415 -13.34 0.67 9.72
C ASN A 415 -12.92 -0.34 10.82
N ASP A 416 -12.53 0.12 12.01
CA ASP A 416 -12.12 -0.73 13.13
C ASP A 416 -13.19 -1.74 13.58
N VAL A 417 -14.48 -1.41 13.41
CA VAL A 417 -15.61 -2.34 13.54
C VAL A 417 -16.71 -1.89 12.59
N MET A 418 -17.05 -2.71 11.62
CA MET A 418 -18.08 -2.41 10.62
C MET A 418 -19.32 -3.30 10.78
N LEU A 419 -20.49 -2.68 10.76
CA LEU A 419 -21.78 -3.28 10.99
C LEU A 419 -22.75 -2.96 9.84
N LYS A 420 -23.43 -3.98 9.32
CA LYS A 420 -24.60 -3.80 8.48
C LYS A 420 -25.86 -3.93 9.33
N VAL A 421 -26.76 -2.95 9.27
CA VAL A 421 -28.00 -2.96 10.03
C VAL A 421 -29.20 -2.99 9.09
N THR A 422 -30.10 -3.93 9.33
CA THR A 422 -31.34 -4.13 8.55
C THR A 422 -32.56 -4.11 9.45
N ALA A 423 -33.70 -3.80 8.89
CA ALA A 423 -34.95 -3.78 9.62
C ALA A 423 -36.10 -4.48 8.86
N THR A 424 -37.14 -4.87 9.60
CA THR A 424 -38.41 -5.27 9.06
C THR A 424 -39.53 -4.46 9.77
N PRO A 425 -40.35 -3.69 9.03
CA PRO A 425 -40.35 -3.53 7.57
C PRO A 425 -39.02 -2.93 7.03
N GLU A 426 -38.75 -3.18 5.73
CA GLU A 426 -37.62 -2.50 5.06
C GLU A 426 -37.77 -0.98 5.18
N LYS A 427 -36.64 -0.28 5.30
CA LYS A 427 -36.60 1.19 5.49
C LYS A 427 -37.29 1.69 6.77
N ALA A 428 -37.58 0.79 7.71
CA ALA A 428 -38.13 1.21 9.03
C ALA A 428 -37.11 1.87 9.95
N ILE A 429 -35.84 1.85 9.57
CA ILE A 429 -34.73 2.57 10.22
C ILE A 429 -34.00 3.47 9.24
N GLU A 430 -33.49 4.58 9.73
CA GLU A 430 -32.62 5.49 8.98
C GLU A 430 -31.49 5.96 9.88
N PRO A 431 -30.34 6.45 9.34
CA PRO A 431 -29.36 7.20 10.12
C PRO A 431 -30.00 8.42 10.76
N GLY A 432 -29.56 8.81 11.93
CA GLY A 432 -30.00 10.05 12.56
C GLY A 432 -29.70 11.26 11.69
N GLU A 433 -28.49 11.30 11.17
CA GLU A 433 -28.08 12.25 10.14
C GLU A 433 -27.13 11.54 9.17
N ASP A 434 -27.40 11.66 7.88
CA ASP A 434 -26.54 11.05 6.84
C ASP A 434 -25.29 11.90 6.64
N ILE A 435 -24.14 11.24 6.60
CA ILE A 435 -22.83 11.89 6.50
C ILE A 435 -22.28 11.60 5.11
N PRO A 436 -22.25 12.57 4.17
CA PRO A 436 -21.74 12.37 2.83
C PRO A 436 -20.22 12.11 2.85
N VAL A 437 -19.74 11.20 1.99
CA VAL A 437 -18.34 10.96 1.73
C VAL A 437 -18.05 11.30 0.28
N GLU A 438 -16.93 11.98 0.03
CA GLU A 438 -16.40 12.15 -1.33
C GLU A 438 -15.75 10.83 -1.75
N GLU A 439 -16.13 10.30 -2.92
CA GLU A 439 -15.44 9.14 -3.51
C GLU A 439 -14.04 9.58 -3.97
N GLU A 440 -13.00 8.98 -3.40
CA GLU A 440 -11.63 9.18 -3.81
C GLU A 440 -11.21 8.09 -4.79
N VAL A 441 -10.49 8.48 -5.87
CA VAL A 441 -9.96 7.53 -6.84
C VAL A 441 -8.81 6.76 -6.19
N VAL A 442 -9.03 5.51 -5.84
CA VAL A 442 -8.02 4.66 -5.22
C VAL A 442 -6.97 4.28 -6.25
N VAL A 443 -5.71 4.65 -6.01
CA VAL A 443 -4.56 4.11 -6.75
C VAL A 443 -4.33 2.69 -6.24
N THR A 444 -4.43 1.71 -7.12
CA THR A 444 -4.43 0.28 -6.75
C THR A 444 -3.13 -0.45 -7.04
N GLU A 445 -2.22 0.17 -7.77
CA GLU A 445 -0.85 -0.31 -7.97
C GLU A 445 0.11 0.86 -7.84
N SER A 446 1.25 0.65 -7.23
CA SER A 446 2.29 1.69 -7.16
C SER A 446 3.69 1.11 -7.17
N ILE A 447 4.63 1.84 -7.76
CA ILE A 447 6.06 1.61 -7.62
C ILE A 447 6.73 2.91 -7.19
N HIS A 448 7.80 2.78 -6.43
CA HIS A 448 8.58 3.89 -5.91
C HIS A 448 10.03 3.73 -6.30
N GLY A 449 10.73 4.83 -6.54
CA GLY A 449 12.15 4.80 -6.83
C GLY A 449 12.80 6.17 -6.76
N THR A 450 14.11 6.16 -7.02
CA THR A 450 14.94 7.35 -7.24
C THR A 450 15.55 7.23 -8.62
N LEU A 451 15.30 8.20 -9.49
CA LEU A 451 15.98 8.35 -10.77
C LEU A 451 17.19 9.26 -10.58
N ALA A 452 18.32 8.84 -11.14
CA ALA A 452 19.56 9.59 -11.13
C ALA A 452 20.12 9.70 -12.55
N PHE A 453 20.47 10.90 -12.96
CA PHE A 453 20.89 11.22 -14.33
C PHE A 453 22.23 11.96 -14.35
N GLU A 454 23.06 11.58 -15.32
CA GLU A 454 24.24 12.31 -15.78
C GLU A 454 23.85 13.16 -17.01
N GLY A 455 24.07 14.46 -16.97
CA GLY A 455 23.59 15.40 -17.98
C GLY A 455 24.53 15.66 -19.15
N GLN A 456 25.71 15.05 -19.18
CA GLN A 456 26.75 15.34 -20.16
C GLN A 456 26.75 14.44 -21.40
N TRP A 457 25.78 13.48 -21.48
CA TRP A 457 25.63 12.66 -22.69
C TRP A 457 25.65 13.52 -23.96
N PRO A 458 26.34 13.11 -25.04
CA PRO A 458 26.96 11.81 -25.31
C PRO A 458 28.39 11.64 -24.74
N ASN A 459 28.91 12.62 -24.02
CA ASN A 459 30.19 12.48 -23.31
C ASN A 459 29.97 11.81 -21.94
N ALA A 460 30.97 11.10 -21.44
CA ALA A 460 30.91 10.38 -20.17
C ALA A 460 30.67 11.27 -18.93
N GLY A 461 31.11 12.53 -18.98
CA GLY A 461 30.99 13.44 -17.84
C GLY A 461 31.95 13.12 -16.70
N ASP A 462 31.64 13.59 -15.49
CA ASP A 462 32.34 13.23 -14.25
C ASP A 462 31.72 12.02 -13.54
N TYR A 463 30.66 11.50 -14.10
CA TYR A 463 30.04 10.23 -13.80
C TYR A 463 29.58 10.09 -12.33
N ASP A 464 29.02 11.15 -11.81
CA ASP A 464 28.52 11.17 -10.43
C ASP A 464 27.00 10.94 -10.33
N LEU A 465 26.30 10.89 -11.49
CA LEU A 465 24.86 10.64 -11.60
C LEU A 465 24.00 11.56 -10.73
N ASN A 466 24.47 12.77 -10.47
CA ASN A 466 23.79 13.71 -9.60
C ASN A 466 23.35 15.00 -10.32
N ASP A 467 23.55 15.11 -11.64
CA ASP A 467 23.12 16.25 -12.44
C ASP A 467 21.61 16.51 -12.31
N PHE A 468 20.83 15.44 -12.19
CA PHE A 468 19.43 15.51 -11.72
C PHE A 468 19.03 14.23 -10.98
N VAL A 469 18.65 14.38 -9.72
CA VAL A 469 18.13 13.28 -8.89
C VAL A 469 16.70 13.61 -8.50
N VAL A 470 15.79 12.66 -8.74
CA VAL A 470 14.36 12.81 -8.45
C VAL A 470 13.77 11.54 -7.88
N ASN A 471 13.06 11.64 -6.74
CA ASN A 471 12.22 10.58 -6.25
C ASN A 471 10.91 10.55 -7.04
N TYR A 472 10.42 9.36 -7.32
CA TYR A 472 9.16 9.17 -8.01
C TYR A 472 8.26 8.15 -7.31
N ALA A 473 6.95 8.25 -7.62
CA ALA A 473 5.98 7.20 -7.42
C ALA A 473 5.09 7.13 -8.67
N TYR A 474 4.92 5.92 -9.22
CA TYR A 474 3.98 5.65 -10.30
C TYR A 474 2.84 4.81 -9.76
N GLY A 475 1.62 5.14 -10.11
CA GLY A 475 0.43 4.44 -9.66
C GLY A 475 -0.57 4.24 -10.79
N LEU A 476 -1.34 3.15 -10.72
CA LEU A 476 -2.41 2.81 -11.65
C LEU A 476 -3.74 2.80 -10.92
N GLY A 477 -4.66 3.68 -11.32
CA GLY A 477 -6.05 3.68 -10.84
C GLY A 477 -6.87 2.65 -11.62
N LYS A 478 -7.59 1.76 -10.91
CA LYS A 478 -8.39 0.70 -11.51
C LYS A 478 -9.86 0.81 -11.13
N ASN A 479 -10.74 0.32 -12.02
CA ASN A 479 -12.14 0.11 -11.71
C ASN A 479 -12.38 -1.28 -11.07
N THR A 480 -13.62 -1.56 -10.72
CA THR A 480 -14.04 -2.84 -10.10
C THR A 480 -13.85 -4.07 -11.00
N GLU A 481 -13.61 -3.88 -12.30
CA GLU A 481 -13.28 -4.94 -13.25
C GLU A 481 -11.75 -5.16 -13.37
N ASN A 482 -10.95 -4.55 -12.49
CA ASN A 482 -9.47 -4.52 -12.52
C ASN A 482 -8.89 -3.85 -13.78
N LYS A 483 -9.67 -3.08 -14.55
CA LYS A 483 -9.19 -2.33 -15.70
C LYS A 483 -8.65 -0.98 -15.29
N ILE A 484 -7.52 -0.59 -15.86
CA ILE A 484 -6.83 0.67 -15.58
C ILE A 484 -7.61 1.81 -16.23
N THR A 485 -7.98 2.81 -15.45
CA THR A 485 -8.75 4.01 -15.85
C THR A 485 -7.94 5.29 -15.78
N SER A 486 -6.85 5.29 -15.00
CA SER A 486 -5.98 6.45 -14.82
C SER A 486 -4.56 6.03 -14.46
N ILE A 487 -3.61 6.94 -14.71
CA ILE A 487 -2.22 6.83 -14.26
C ILE A 487 -1.94 8.03 -13.36
N LYS A 488 -1.38 7.78 -12.18
CA LYS A 488 -0.91 8.82 -11.27
C LYS A 488 0.61 8.77 -11.19
N LEU A 489 1.23 9.95 -11.31
CA LEU A 489 2.68 10.09 -11.20
C LEU A 489 2.98 11.14 -10.13
N ARG A 490 3.95 10.88 -9.28
CA ARG A 490 4.48 11.85 -8.33
C ARG A 490 5.98 11.97 -8.52
N PHE A 491 6.49 13.19 -8.48
CA PHE A 491 7.92 13.46 -8.61
C PHE A 491 8.35 14.50 -7.59
N LYS A 492 9.38 14.18 -6.82
CA LYS A 492 10.00 15.08 -5.84
C LYS A 492 11.48 15.27 -6.19
N PRO A 493 11.88 16.42 -6.73
CA PRO A 493 13.28 16.71 -6.99
C PRO A 493 14.12 16.64 -5.70
N ILE A 494 15.28 16.03 -5.78
CA ILE A 494 16.19 15.83 -4.64
C ILE A 494 17.48 16.64 -4.82
N ALA A 495 18.11 16.57 -6.01
CA ALA A 495 19.37 17.25 -6.28
C ALA A 495 19.47 17.75 -7.70
N LYS A 496 20.31 18.78 -7.91
CA LYS A 496 20.76 19.28 -9.21
C LYS A 496 22.25 19.55 -9.14
N GLY A 497 23.06 18.69 -9.79
CA GLY A 497 24.52 18.82 -9.91
C GLY A 497 24.98 19.56 -11.16
N ALA A 498 24.08 19.84 -12.10
CA ALA A 498 24.44 20.57 -13.31
C ALA A 498 24.78 22.05 -13.06
N ALA A 499 25.75 22.56 -13.79
CA ALA A 499 26.19 23.96 -13.70
C ALA A 499 25.02 24.95 -13.94
N ALA A 500 25.20 26.18 -13.43
CA ALA A 500 24.13 27.22 -13.45
C ALA A 500 23.61 27.58 -14.85
N TYR A 501 24.47 27.47 -15.87
CA TYR A 501 24.12 27.75 -17.27
C TYR A 501 23.48 26.56 -18.01
N THR A 502 23.48 25.37 -17.39
CA THR A 502 22.89 24.16 -17.96
C THR A 502 21.42 24.06 -17.53
N LYS A 503 20.54 24.08 -18.51
CA LYS A 503 19.11 23.84 -18.28
C LYS A 503 18.82 22.36 -18.41
N ILE A 504 18.23 21.78 -17.39
CA ILE A 504 17.71 20.42 -17.42
C ILE A 504 16.20 20.50 -17.39
N GLY A 505 15.56 19.94 -18.41
CA GLY A 505 14.14 19.65 -18.38
C GLY A 505 13.91 18.19 -18.03
N PHE A 506 12.70 17.84 -17.59
CA PHE A 506 12.32 16.49 -17.21
C PHE A 506 10.97 16.11 -17.82
N GLY A 507 10.90 14.90 -18.39
CA GLY A 507 9.72 14.35 -19.01
C GLY A 507 9.58 12.84 -18.80
N ILE A 508 8.46 12.30 -19.27
CA ILE A 508 8.17 10.88 -19.26
C ILE A 508 7.36 10.48 -20.49
N GLU A 509 7.72 9.35 -21.13
CA GLU A 509 6.95 8.69 -22.15
C GLU A 509 6.28 7.43 -21.56
N LEU A 510 4.98 7.25 -21.79
CA LEU A 510 4.22 6.11 -21.32
C LEU A 510 4.07 5.07 -22.44
N PRO A 511 3.96 3.77 -22.13
CA PRO A 511 3.80 2.70 -23.11
C PRO A 511 2.36 2.61 -23.66
N LEU A 512 1.77 3.75 -23.96
CA LEU A 512 0.41 3.92 -24.49
C LEU A 512 0.45 4.87 -25.69
N ALA A 513 -0.39 4.60 -26.69
CA ALA A 513 -0.59 5.56 -27.76
C ALA A 513 -1.27 6.84 -27.25
N GLU A 514 -1.00 7.98 -27.87
CA GLU A 514 -1.61 9.27 -27.50
C GLU A 514 -3.14 9.23 -27.43
N SER A 515 -3.78 8.41 -28.26
CA SER A 515 -5.25 8.29 -28.34
C SER A 515 -5.90 7.72 -27.07
N TYR A 516 -5.12 7.08 -26.22
CA TYR A 516 -5.62 6.58 -24.91
C TYR A 516 -5.68 7.65 -23.84
N ILE A 517 -5.11 8.84 -24.09
CA ILE A 517 -5.01 9.90 -23.09
C ILE A 517 -6.14 10.92 -23.26
N ASP A 518 -6.85 11.21 -22.19
CA ASP A 518 -7.76 12.37 -22.12
C ASP A 518 -6.96 13.64 -21.81
N ALA A 519 -6.29 14.16 -22.85
CA ALA A 519 -5.37 15.29 -22.72
C ALA A 519 -6.00 16.53 -22.09
N ALA A 520 -7.32 16.70 -22.23
CA ALA A 520 -8.05 17.84 -21.67
C ALA A 520 -8.19 17.77 -20.13
N LYS A 521 -8.01 16.58 -19.55
CA LYS A 521 -8.13 16.33 -18.11
C LYS A 521 -6.80 16.03 -17.43
N VAL A 522 -5.69 16.10 -18.16
CA VAL A 522 -4.35 15.94 -17.54
C VAL A 522 -4.08 17.14 -16.65
N MET A 523 -3.64 16.86 -15.43
CA MET A 523 -3.25 17.86 -14.45
C MET A 523 -1.79 17.65 -14.03
N GLY A 524 -1.06 18.75 -13.81
CA GLY A 524 0.30 18.72 -13.26
C GLY A 524 1.43 18.51 -14.27
N ALA A 525 1.13 18.24 -15.55
CA ALA A 525 2.13 18.11 -16.62
C ALA A 525 1.61 18.64 -17.95
N THR A 526 2.52 18.92 -18.88
CA THR A 526 2.19 19.34 -20.26
C THR A 526 2.21 18.10 -21.15
N PHE A 527 1.06 17.79 -21.76
CA PHE A 527 0.98 16.74 -22.78
C PHE A 527 1.65 17.21 -24.06
N GLU A 528 2.64 16.47 -24.54
CA GLU A 528 3.39 16.77 -25.77
C GLU A 528 2.88 15.92 -26.93
N SER A 529 2.06 16.51 -27.79
CA SER A 529 1.45 15.82 -28.92
C SER A 529 2.42 15.60 -30.10
N GLY A 530 2.10 14.62 -30.94
CA GLY A 530 2.85 14.29 -32.16
C GLY A 530 3.97 13.27 -31.90
N ASN A 531 3.96 12.57 -30.79
CA ASN A 531 4.81 11.43 -30.52
C ASN A 531 4.09 10.12 -30.87
N SER A 532 4.84 9.03 -31.04
CA SER A 532 4.26 7.69 -31.25
C SER A 532 3.58 7.13 -30.00
N LYS A 533 4.03 7.59 -28.83
CA LYS A 533 3.52 7.24 -27.52
C LYS A 533 3.20 8.50 -26.71
N ALA A 534 2.34 8.36 -25.72
CA ALA A 534 1.95 9.46 -24.85
C ALA A 534 3.14 9.99 -24.06
N THR A 535 3.53 11.22 -24.37
CA THR A 535 4.70 11.89 -23.81
C THR A 535 4.27 13.15 -23.04
N PHE A 536 4.89 13.36 -21.88
CA PHE A 536 4.60 14.48 -21.00
C PHE A 536 5.89 15.19 -20.61
N VAL A 537 5.89 16.52 -20.72
CA VAL A 537 6.91 17.38 -20.12
C VAL A 537 6.41 17.84 -18.76
N ILE A 538 7.17 17.52 -17.73
CA ILE A 538 6.84 17.84 -16.33
C ILE A 538 7.46 19.17 -15.96
N TRP A 539 8.74 19.34 -16.28
CA TRP A 539 9.45 20.59 -16.07
C TRP A 539 10.34 20.93 -17.28
N GLU A 540 10.22 22.16 -17.74
CA GLU A 540 11.09 22.72 -18.80
C GLU A 540 12.51 23.10 -18.25
N ASP A 541 12.59 23.35 -16.95
CA ASP A 541 13.84 23.75 -16.27
C ASP A 541 13.74 23.43 -14.77
N VAL A 542 14.43 22.38 -14.33
CA VAL A 542 14.44 21.93 -12.94
C VAL A 542 15.14 22.89 -11.99
N SER A 543 15.97 23.83 -12.50
CA SER A 543 16.63 24.83 -11.64
C SER A 543 15.63 25.75 -10.94
N ARG A 544 14.42 25.89 -11.50
CA ARG A 544 13.34 26.72 -10.94
C ARG A 544 12.60 26.08 -9.78
N LEU A 545 12.85 24.80 -9.51
CA LEU A 545 12.16 24.04 -8.46
C LEU A 545 12.77 24.28 -7.08
N PHE A 546 14.00 24.77 -7.05
CA PHE A 546 14.73 25.02 -5.82
C PHE A 546 14.74 26.52 -5.49
N PRO A 547 14.39 26.94 -4.27
CA PRO A 547 14.32 28.36 -3.95
C PRO A 547 15.71 29.01 -3.97
N ASN A 548 15.83 30.12 -4.72
CA ASN A 548 16.95 31.05 -4.74
C ASN A 548 18.35 30.49 -5.06
N ILE A 549 18.46 29.41 -5.87
CA ILE A 549 19.74 28.77 -6.12
C ILE A 549 20.12 28.82 -7.60
N ASN A 550 21.31 29.38 -7.84
CA ASN A 550 21.99 29.36 -9.12
C ASN A 550 23.17 28.38 -9.02
N GLY A 551 23.09 27.20 -9.65
CA GLY A 551 24.15 26.21 -9.67
C GLY A 551 23.79 24.90 -8.97
N PHE A 552 24.73 24.35 -8.24
CA PHE A 552 24.65 23.07 -7.57
C PHE A 552 23.68 23.10 -6.38
N VAL A 553 22.82 22.10 -6.27
CA VAL A 553 21.84 21.97 -5.18
C VAL A 553 21.92 20.57 -4.61
N ASN A 554 22.15 20.45 -3.32
CA ASN A 554 22.22 19.19 -2.59
C ASN A 554 23.28 18.20 -3.12
N THR A 555 24.37 18.69 -3.72
CA THR A 555 25.47 17.84 -4.22
C THR A 555 26.83 18.16 -3.58
N GLU A 556 26.95 19.32 -2.92
CA GLU A 556 28.20 19.73 -2.25
C GLU A 556 28.13 19.45 -0.75
N LYS A 557 29.10 18.68 -0.21
CA LYS A 557 29.18 18.39 1.24
C LYS A 557 29.29 19.67 2.07
N GLY A 558 28.59 19.65 3.21
CA GLY A 558 28.58 20.76 4.17
C GLY A 558 27.55 21.85 3.85
N THR A 559 26.81 21.74 2.77
CA THR A 559 25.66 22.62 2.48
C THR A 559 24.41 22.08 3.16
N SER A 560 23.50 22.98 3.55
CA SER A 560 22.20 22.57 4.10
C SER A 560 21.32 22.03 2.99
N PHE A 561 20.62 20.91 3.25
CA PHE A 561 19.68 20.33 2.31
C PHE A 561 18.54 21.30 1.99
N VAL A 562 18.26 21.48 0.72
CA VAL A 562 17.19 22.33 0.19
C VAL A 562 16.08 21.43 -0.35
N SER A 563 14.88 21.53 0.22
CA SER A 563 13.72 20.72 -0.22
C SER A 563 13.01 21.40 -1.38
N ALA A 564 12.73 20.65 -2.43
CA ALA A 564 11.82 21.05 -3.50
C ALA A 564 10.39 20.58 -3.22
N VAL A 565 9.44 21.21 -3.93
CA VAL A 565 8.02 20.83 -3.86
C VAL A 565 7.78 19.60 -4.74
N GLU A 566 7.04 18.62 -4.20
CA GLU A 566 6.56 17.46 -4.95
C GLU A 566 5.46 17.89 -5.93
N VAL A 567 5.46 17.33 -7.14
CA VAL A 567 4.36 17.47 -8.08
C VAL A 567 3.60 16.15 -8.19
N GLU A 568 2.28 16.25 -8.20
CA GLU A 568 1.37 15.15 -8.49
C GLU A 568 0.72 15.36 -9.85
N ILE A 569 0.71 14.31 -10.67
CA ILE A 569 0.19 14.31 -12.04
C ILE A 569 -0.88 13.23 -12.12
N THR A 570 -2.06 13.61 -12.61
CA THR A 570 -3.15 12.66 -12.89
C THR A 570 -3.42 12.64 -14.39
N ILE A 571 -3.38 11.44 -14.97
CA ILE A 571 -3.56 11.18 -16.40
C ILE A 571 -4.75 10.24 -16.57
N PRO A 572 -5.96 10.75 -16.80
CA PRO A 572 -7.13 9.94 -17.09
C PRO A 572 -7.02 9.28 -18.47
N LEU A 573 -7.49 8.04 -18.58
CA LEU A 573 -7.58 7.32 -19.85
C LEU A 573 -8.94 7.53 -20.49
N THR A 574 -8.98 7.63 -21.83
CA THR A 574 -10.20 7.74 -22.62
C THR A 574 -11.07 6.49 -22.55
N ILE A 575 -10.43 5.34 -22.46
CA ILE A 575 -11.07 4.01 -22.28
C ILE A 575 -10.24 3.18 -21.27
N PRO A 576 -10.89 2.36 -20.45
CA PRO A 576 -10.20 1.44 -19.56
C PRO A 576 -9.36 0.40 -20.32
N VAL A 577 -8.16 0.11 -19.85
CA VAL A 577 -7.25 -0.89 -20.44
C VAL A 577 -6.92 -2.01 -19.45
N ASP A 578 -6.62 -3.19 -19.97
CA ASP A 578 -6.37 -4.38 -19.13
C ASP A 578 -4.97 -4.37 -18.47
N ASN A 579 -4.00 -3.75 -19.13
CA ASN A 579 -2.62 -3.75 -18.64
C ASN A 579 -1.83 -2.53 -19.11
N VAL A 580 -1.06 -1.95 -18.20
CA VAL A 580 -0.02 -0.95 -18.48
C VAL A 580 1.20 -1.32 -17.65
N SER A 581 2.28 -1.72 -18.29
CA SER A 581 3.51 -2.09 -17.58
C SER A 581 4.26 -0.83 -17.13
N MET A 582 4.31 -0.59 -15.83
CA MET A 582 5.09 0.51 -15.25
C MET A 582 6.61 0.31 -15.44
N MET A 583 7.08 -0.92 -15.69
CA MET A 583 8.47 -1.20 -16.09
C MET A 583 8.85 -0.57 -17.43
N LYS A 584 7.87 -0.22 -18.27
CA LYS A 584 8.06 0.39 -19.57
C LYS A 584 7.83 1.91 -19.55
N PHE A 585 7.64 2.50 -18.39
CA PHE A 585 7.63 3.94 -18.24
C PHE A 585 9.05 4.44 -18.50
N ASN A 586 9.16 5.42 -19.38
CA ASN A 586 10.41 5.90 -19.94
C ASN A 586 10.63 7.36 -19.49
N PRO A 587 11.11 7.59 -18.25
CA PRO A 587 11.47 8.92 -17.78
C PRO A 587 12.77 9.37 -18.48
N PHE A 588 12.88 10.65 -18.74
CA PHE A 588 14.05 11.24 -19.39
C PHE A 588 14.29 12.67 -18.94
N ILE A 589 15.54 13.08 -19.02
CA ILE A 589 15.91 14.49 -18.99
C ILE A 589 16.20 14.99 -20.41
N PHE A 590 16.11 16.30 -20.62
CA PHE A 590 16.64 16.94 -21.81
C PHE A 590 17.48 18.17 -21.43
N VAL A 591 18.64 18.30 -22.08
CA VAL A 591 19.66 19.26 -21.66
C VAL A 591 19.78 20.40 -22.67
N ASN A 592 19.51 21.62 -22.20
CA ASN A 592 19.53 22.89 -22.98
C ASN A 592 18.59 22.94 -24.19
N ASN A 593 18.27 21.81 -24.80
CA ASN A 593 17.43 21.68 -25.99
C ASN A 593 16.50 20.46 -25.82
N ARG A 594 15.21 20.60 -26.17
CA ARG A 594 14.21 19.51 -26.08
C ARG A 594 14.62 18.27 -26.86
N SER A 595 15.38 18.41 -27.94
CA SER A 595 15.87 17.29 -28.75
C SER A 595 17.14 16.60 -28.22
N HIS A 596 17.73 17.09 -27.12
CA HIS A 596 18.89 16.48 -26.51
C HIS A 596 18.46 15.66 -25.28
N GLU A 597 17.93 14.46 -25.54
CA GLU A 597 17.32 13.59 -24.52
C GLU A 597 18.31 12.57 -23.95
N ILE A 598 18.18 12.30 -22.65
CA ILE A 598 18.91 11.26 -21.93
C ILE A 598 17.91 10.39 -21.20
N HIS A 599 17.86 9.12 -21.56
CA HIS A 599 16.95 8.14 -21.02
C HIS A 599 17.68 7.09 -20.17
N LEU A 600 16.90 6.24 -19.50
CA LEU A 600 17.44 5.02 -18.91
C LEU A 600 18.04 4.13 -20.00
N THR A 601 19.03 3.34 -19.65
CA THR A 601 19.71 2.42 -20.57
C THR A 601 18.70 1.49 -21.26
N ASP A 602 18.85 1.36 -22.57
CA ASP A 602 18.03 0.54 -23.49
C ASP A 602 16.56 1.02 -23.64
N PHE A 603 16.23 2.19 -23.12
CA PHE A 603 14.99 2.86 -23.49
C PHE A 603 15.22 3.74 -24.71
N ALA A 604 14.43 3.49 -25.75
CA ALA A 604 14.50 4.30 -26.97
C ALA A 604 14.09 5.76 -26.67
N PRO A 605 14.76 6.75 -27.28
CA PRO A 605 14.36 8.14 -27.15
C PRO A 605 12.99 8.41 -27.79
N THR A 606 12.41 9.57 -27.48
CA THR A 606 11.15 9.99 -28.12
C THR A 606 11.37 10.38 -29.59
N SER A 607 10.28 10.56 -30.33
CA SER A 607 10.36 11.03 -31.74
C SER A 607 10.91 12.45 -31.90
N LYS A 608 11.09 13.21 -30.82
CA LYS A 608 11.62 14.57 -30.78
C LYS A 608 13.14 14.64 -30.65
N MET A 609 13.76 13.53 -30.30
CA MET A 609 15.22 13.47 -30.09
C MET A 609 15.99 13.66 -31.40
N ASP A 610 17.11 14.36 -31.33
CA ASP A 610 18.05 14.46 -32.44
C ASP A 610 18.92 13.19 -32.54
N THR A 611 18.50 12.27 -33.41
CA THR A 611 19.15 10.98 -33.58
C THR A 611 20.60 11.07 -34.10
N ASN A 612 21.05 12.22 -34.58
CA ASN A 612 22.46 12.42 -34.98
C ASN A 612 23.42 12.44 -33.79
N LEU A 613 22.91 12.57 -32.57
CA LEU A 613 23.71 12.51 -31.34
C LEU A 613 24.06 11.08 -30.94
N LEU A 614 23.29 10.08 -31.40
CA LEU A 614 23.59 8.66 -31.15
C LEU A 614 24.89 8.26 -31.83
N GLN A 615 25.65 7.36 -31.21
CA GLN A 615 26.95 6.89 -31.68
C GLN A 615 27.99 8.00 -31.85
N THR A 616 27.89 9.04 -31.03
CA THR A 616 28.90 10.12 -30.99
C THR A 616 29.58 10.16 -29.62
N ALA A 617 30.80 10.70 -29.57
CA ALA A 617 31.62 10.77 -28.38
C ALA A 617 31.75 9.40 -27.68
N ASP A 618 31.28 9.26 -26.45
CA ASP A 618 31.38 8.02 -25.66
C ASP A 618 30.12 7.12 -25.80
N ASP A 619 29.10 7.56 -26.58
CA ASP A 619 27.86 6.83 -26.74
C ASP A 619 27.97 5.68 -27.76
N CYS A 620 27.69 4.47 -27.33
CA CYS A 620 27.69 3.23 -28.11
C CYS A 620 26.28 2.73 -28.46
N SER A 621 25.29 3.61 -28.49
CA SER A 621 23.92 3.26 -28.88
C SER A 621 23.84 2.59 -30.26
N ASP A 622 23.03 1.55 -30.40
CA ASP A 622 22.72 0.90 -31.67
C ASP A 622 21.20 0.66 -31.79
N ALA A 623 20.53 1.57 -32.46
CA ALA A 623 19.08 1.51 -32.66
C ALA A 623 18.62 0.24 -33.40
N SER A 624 19.46 -0.35 -34.26
CA SER A 624 19.13 -1.58 -34.98
C SER A 624 19.05 -2.81 -34.05
N ARG A 625 19.73 -2.74 -32.91
CA ARG A 625 19.76 -3.78 -31.87
C ARG A 625 18.97 -3.41 -30.63
N ASN A 626 18.29 -2.25 -30.67
CA ASN A 626 17.56 -1.68 -29.52
C ASN A 626 18.47 -1.44 -28.29
N ILE A 627 19.71 -1.02 -28.55
CA ILE A 627 20.70 -0.63 -27.54
C ILE A 627 20.75 0.88 -27.51
N TYR A 628 20.56 1.49 -26.34
CA TYR A 628 20.57 2.94 -26.18
C TYR A 628 21.29 3.35 -24.89
N TYR A 629 21.96 4.48 -24.92
CA TYR A 629 22.58 5.14 -23.74
C TYR A 629 23.53 4.25 -22.98
N ARG A 630 24.43 3.57 -23.70
CA ARG A 630 25.52 2.76 -23.14
C ARG A 630 26.88 3.27 -23.63
N MET A 631 27.89 3.21 -22.77
CA MET A 631 29.29 3.37 -23.12
C MET A 631 29.93 2.03 -23.49
N GLU A 632 31.17 2.07 -24.04
CA GLU A 632 31.92 0.85 -24.40
C GLU A 632 32.22 -0.02 -23.18
N ASP A 633 32.47 0.58 -22.04
CA ASP A 633 32.70 -0.09 -20.76
C ASP A 633 31.41 -0.51 -20.02
N MET A 634 30.29 -0.47 -20.68
CA MET A 634 28.96 -0.78 -20.16
C MET A 634 28.44 0.21 -19.09
N SER A 635 29.07 1.35 -18.92
CA SER A 635 28.52 2.44 -18.10
C SER A 635 27.29 3.06 -18.76
N CYS A 636 26.53 3.81 -18.00
CA CYS A 636 25.26 4.40 -18.44
C CYS A 636 25.06 5.82 -17.86
N TRP A 637 24.21 6.63 -18.49
CA TRP A 637 23.94 8.01 -18.07
C TRP A 637 22.73 8.17 -17.16
N ALA A 638 22.00 7.06 -16.89
CA ALA A 638 20.86 7.12 -16.00
C ALA A 638 20.59 5.77 -15.34
N LEU A 639 20.19 5.79 -14.10
CA LEU A 639 19.79 4.62 -13.32
C LEU A 639 18.50 4.88 -12.55
N ASP A 640 17.75 3.80 -12.32
CA ASP A 640 16.48 3.79 -11.59
C ASP A 640 16.61 2.89 -10.36
N PHE A 641 16.77 3.49 -9.20
CA PHE A 641 16.97 2.81 -7.92
C PHE A 641 15.63 2.52 -7.26
N PRO A 642 15.29 1.25 -6.96
CA PRO A 642 14.02 0.90 -6.32
C PRO A 642 13.96 1.42 -4.88
N ARG A 643 12.76 1.83 -4.45
CA ARG A 643 12.38 2.13 -3.07
C ARG A 643 11.19 1.26 -2.70
N THR A 644 11.10 0.82 -1.45
CA THR A 644 10.01 -0.06 -1.00
C THR A 644 8.74 0.72 -0.67
N SER A 645 8.88 2.00 -0.33
CA SER A 645 7.75 2.90 -0.03
C SER A 645 8.06 4.35 -0.37
N ALA A 646 7.04 5.20 -0.38
CA ALA A 646 7.20 6.65 -0.57
C ALA A 646 8.00 7.31 0.57
N SER A 647 7.96 6.74 1.77
CA SER A 647 8.67 7.25 2.96
C SER A 647 10.14 6.85 3.04
N ASP A 648 10.58 5.87 2.23
CA ASP A 648 11.98 5.48 2.21
C ASP A 648 12.86 6.64 1.73
N PRO A 649 14.09 6.76 2.25
CA PRO A 649 15.02 7.79 1.77
C PRO A 649 15.33 7.63 0.28
N ALA A 650 15.74 8.72 -0.36
CA ALA A 650 16.29 8.66 -1.71
C ALA A 650 17.56 7.78 -1.73
N TRP A 651 17.88 7.22 -2.92
CA TRP A 651 19.21 6.67 -3.13
C TRP A 651 20.27 7.75 -2.78
N ARG A 652 21.31 7.38 -2.03
CA ARG A 652 22.40 8.29 -1.65
C ARG A 652 23.35 8.41 -2.83
N TYR A 653 23.29 9.51 -3.54
CA TYR A 653 24.13 9.79 -4.70
C TYR A 653 25.51 10.30 -4.31
N PRO A 654 26.50 10.15 -5.20
CA PRO A 654 27.83 10.72 -5.02
C PRO A 654 27.77 12.25 -4.87
N LYS A 655 28.68 12.82 -4.08
CA LYS A 655 28.87 14.28 -4.04
C LYS A 655 29.41 14.79 -5.37
N GLU A 656 29.25 16.06 -5.62
CA GLU A 656 29.76 16.76 -6.80
C GLU A 656 31.23 16.38 -7.13
N LYS A 657 31.47 15.99 -8.39
CA LYS A 657 32.77 15.53 -8.92
C LYS A 657 33.33 14.25 -8.29
N SER A 658 32.47 13.45 -7.70
CA SER A 658 32.85 12.13 -7.20
C SER A 658 32.14 11.07 -7.99
N SER A 659 32.86 10.24 -8.75
CA SER A 659 32.22 9.24 -9.61
C SER A 659 31.48 8.18 -8.78
N VAL A 660 30.44 7.60 -9.38
CA VAL A 660 29.69 6.48 -8.77
C VAL A 660 30.61 5.29 -8.47
N VAL A 661 31.67 5.12 -9.25
CA VAL A 661 32.67 4.07 -9.06
C VAL A 661 33.45 4.23 -7.76
N LYS A 662 33.75 5.46 -7.36
CA LYS A 662 34.41 5.75 -6.07
C LYS A 662 33.45 5.59 -4.91
N ALA A 663 32.25 6.14 -5.07
CA ALA A 663 31.25 6.14 -4.01
C ALA A 663 30.71 4.74 -3.72
N TYR A 664 30.58 3.87 -4.74
CA TYR A 664 30.04 2.52 -4.62
C TYR A 664 31.03 1.45 -5.08
N LYS A 665 31.69 0.80 -4.13
CA LYS A 665 32.84 -0.11 -4.34
C LYS A 665 32.54 -1.33 -5.23
N ASN A 666 31.28 -1.75 -5.29
CA ASN A 666 30.84 -2.91 -6.07
C ASN A 666 30.17 -2.53 -7.40
N TYR A 667 30.07 -1.23 -7.73
CA TYR A 667 29.45 -0.77 -8.96
C TYR A 667 30.10 -1.40 -10.21
N SER A 668 31.43 -1.35 -10.31
CA SER A 668 32.17 -1.88 -11.45
C SER A 668 31.93 -3.38 -11.66
N LYS A 669 31.85 -4.17 -10.58
CA LYS A 669 31.53 -5.60 -10.66
C LYS A 669 30.13 -5.82 -11.19
N TRP A 670 29.16 -5.03 -10.69
CA TRP A 670 27.77 -5.13 -11.14
C TRP A 670 27.63 -4.74 -12.62
N VAL A 671 28.32 -3.71 -13.08
CA VAL A 671 28.28 -3.29 -14.50
C VAL A 671 28.70 -4.44 -15.40
N ILE A 672 29.71 -5.24 -15.01
CA ILE A 672 30.25 -6.34 -15.82
C ILE A 672 29.34 -7.57 -15.76
N ASN A 673 28.92 -8.01 -14.59
CA ASN A 673 28.29 -9.33 -14.43
C ASN A 673 26.85 -9.31 -13.90
N LYS A 674 26.33 -8.15 -13.48
CA LYS A 674 24.96 -7.97 -12.98
C LYS A 674 24.56 -8.90 -11.82
N THR A 675 25.53 -9.46 -11.08
CA THR A 675 25.25 -10.47 -10.03
C THR A 675 25.08 -9.88 -8.65
N ASP A 676 25.75 -8.75 -8.34
CA ASP A 676 25.57 -8.06 -7.07
C ASP A 676 24.36 -7.13 -7.16
N LEU A 677 23.21 -7.60 -6.72
CA LEU A 677 21.95 -6.84 -6.75
C LEU A 677 21.78 -5.89 -5.56
N SER A 678 22.72 -5.88 -4.63
CA SER A 678 22.72 -5.01 -3.44
C SER A 678 23.78 -3.90 -3.48
N TRP A 679 24.54 -3.78 -4.55
CA TRP A 679 25.67 -2.84 -4.66
C TRP A 679 25.31 -1.38 -4.35
N PHE A 680 24.07 -0.98 -4.65
CA PHE A 680 23.55 0.38 -4.45
C PHE A 680 22.97 0.62 -3.04
N ASP A 681 22.89 -0.43 -2.20
CA ASP A 681 22.37 -0.31 -0.83
C ASP A 681 23.42 0.35 0.08
N SER A 682 23.22 1.64 0.37
CA SER A 682 24.11 2.43 1.22
C SER A 682 23.98 2.11 2.72
N THR A 683 23.03 1.27 3.13
CA THR A 683 22.93 0.79 4.52
C THR A 683 23.99 -0.29 4.81
N ILE A 684 24.53 -0.90 3.76
CA ILE A 684 25.63 -1.85 3.83
C ILE A 684 26.95 -1.07 3.73
N SER A 685 27.64 -0.89 4.84
CA SER A 685 28.85 -0.05 4.92
C SER A 685 30.00 -0.50 4.01
N GLU A 686 30.04 -1.79 3.69
CA GLU A 686 31.01 -2.37 2.77
C GLU A 686 30.78 -1.95 1.31
N ASN A 687 29.57 -1.55 0.95
CA ASN A 687 29.22 -1.13 -0.41
C ASN A 687 29.67 0.29 -0.72
N VAL A 688 29.82 1.15 0.28
CA VAL A 688 29.99 2.59 0.07
C VAL A 688 31.29 3.14 0.62
N ASP A 689 31.72 4.26 0.06
CA ASP A 689 32.66 5.20 0.66
C ASP A 689 31.88 6.43 1.13
N GLU A 690 31.73 6.56 2.45
CA GLU A 690 30.94 7.63 3.08
C GLU A 690 31.49 9.02 2.77
N ASP A 691 32.80 9.14 2.50
CA ASP A 691 33.43 10.42 2.15
C ASP A 691 33.07 10.87 0.74
N GLU A 692 32.69 9.98 -0.12
CA GLU A 692 32.32 10.24 -1.53
C GLU A 692 30.82 10.43 -1.76
N LEU A 693 29.96 10.18 -0.77
CA LEU A 693 28.51 10.41 -0.84
C LEU A 693 28.13 11.80 -0.31
N TYR A 694 26.99 12.33 -0.82
CA TYR A 694 26.35 13.55 -0.30
C TYR A 694 25.54 13.26 0.96
#